data_820ead50088c38bdb7117a665aaac64a
#
_entry.id   820ead50088c38bdb7117a665aaac64a
#
_cell.length_a   1.000
_cell.length_b   1.000
_cell.length_c   1.000
_cell.angle_alpha   90.00
_cell.angle_beta   90.00
_cell.angle_gamma   90.00
#
_symmetry.space_group_name_H-M   'P 1'
#
loop_
_entity.id
_entity.type
_entity.pdbx_description
1 polymer ?
#
loop_
_entity_poly.entity_id
_entity_poly.type
_entity_poly.pdbx_seq_one_letter_code
_entity_poly.pdbx_strand_id
1 'polypeptide(L)'
;MSPPSVVDLAITPPPAAWRVGGKAAGLARLASLGLPVPRCFAITTGAFEEFCSHNRIDLSGDGPEVARTIEAGSWPERLRAEVEDALGRIPGEVVAVRSSAGCEDGLRFSLAGQFATFLSVPRAEVLDRVVRCWSSLFSGSARSYLARMPPGDRRMAVILQEQVRPAWSGVAFSLDPVSRSFDAMAVEWTTGPGADLVAGRVVPNRLALPRRDGILPGEIPSPLRPHLRTLRAHVARIEHAFALPVDVEWCATEDQLFLLQARPVTTVGGPGDVLWSNVNLAENFPAPLAPLAWSFLHRFYAEYIRAVLGLLGWRRREFEAVQHLLSTVTGIHRGRIHYDLTTWYRIVSYFPWSGTFTSFLDAYIGQEVPIRPPPDGRAPAVRRRNHGPLGRLRFLGNLAFALASAGRRLAALERRLEERRRAWRQALLEAADPRASDEVLESVIDLVAEGWSGPCAADLAVMILPGLLGELAERWCGRPRSEVLPTLLQGVEVKSEEPARMLWRLARSSLPGSAGGAGTGDYASWRSGLLEDDARLFEDFLHRFGARCYADCSLVSATFTERPDLAFELVRRFAGAPDPARPELRRASEAGREELLDALCRPLDPARARLLRQVHRWSLRAIQLREEGRLLQSQLFGEARLAIRRTGELLLRSQVLGSPEEIFDLTWEEVRALANGSYPYPECLPGLLAERRRSREAWADEPPPALFVMRAGETLGRDGRGPAPANGPGPQGRALSGVVVSRGKARGRARVLRDPSRETLERGEILVAPSADPGWTPLILLAGGLVLERGGVLSHGAIVAREAGIPGLVQVPDACRAIADGASVVLDGDAGTVSVESCDA
;
A
#
# COMPACT_ATOMS: atom_id res chain seq x y z
N MET A 1 -4.81 51.37 -2.87
CA MET A 1 -6.10 50.90 -3.42
C MET A 1 -6.68 49.90 -2.42
N SER A 2 -7.89 50.11 -1.99
CA SER A 2 -8.58 49.12 -1.13
C SER A 2 -8.68 47.78 -1.88
N PRO A 3 -8.52 46.63 -1.21
CA PRO A 3 -8.63 45.34 -1.87
C PRO A 3 -10.08 45.15 -2.43
N PRO A 4 -10.23 44.49 -3.60
CA PRO A 4 -11.54 44.37 -4.22
C PRO A 4 -12.54 43.65 -3.32
N SER A 5 -13.79 44.14 -3.29
CA SER A 5 -14.87 43.56 -2.45
C SER A 5 -15.44 42.28 -3.05
N VAL A 6 -15.30 42.08 -4.38
CA VAL A 6 -15.66 40.87 -5.09
C VAL A 6 -14.43 40.27 -5.77
N VAL A 7 -14.21 38.96 -5.62
CA VAL A 7 -13.02 38.26 -6.11
C VAL A 7 -13.43 37.11 -7.02
N ASP A 8 -12.80 37.02 -8.18
CA ASP A 8 -12.88 35.87 -9.07
C ASP A 8 -12.15 34.69 -8.45
N LEU A 9 -12.80 33.54 -8.27
CA LEU A 9 -12.17 32.36 -7.64
C LEU A 9 -11.27 31.57 -8.61
N ALA A 10 -11.24 31.92 -9.89
CA ALA A 10 -10.31 31.33 -10.86
C ALA A 10 -8.92 31.99 -10.88
N ILE A 11 -8.66 33.00 -10.05
CA ILE A 11 -7.36 33.70 -9.99
C ILE A 11 -6.26 32.86 -9.33
N THR A 12 -5.01 33.11 -9.74
CA THR A 12 -3.83 32.47 -9.18
C THR A 12 -2.87 33.55 -8.67
N PRO A 13 -2.38 33.52 -7.40
CA PRO A 13 -2.64 32.49 -6.36
C PRO A 13 -4.06 32.56 -5.78
N PRO A 14 -4.58 31.43 -5.23
CA PRO A 14 -5.90 31.41 -4.61
C PRO A 14 -6.01 32.41 -3.45
N PRO A 15 -7.17 33.07 -3.28
CA PRO A 15 -7.37 34.01 -2.18
C PRO A 15 -7.33 33.30 -0.81
N ALA A 16 -6.86 33.99 0.20
CA ALA A 16 -6.77 33.47 1.57
C ALA A 16 -8.16 33.22 2.17
N ALA A 17 -8.31 32.10 2.91
CA ALA A 17 -9.59 31.69 3.49
C ALA A 17 -10.21 32.72 4.46
N TRP A 18 -9.41 33.49 5.20
CA TRP A 18 -9.90 34.56 6.07
C TRP A 18 -10.65 35.66 5.31
N ARG A 19 -10.37 35.80 4.00
CA ARG A 19 -10.97 36.83 3.13
C ARG A 19 -12.22 36.34 2.39
N VAL A 20 -12.25 35.07 1.97
CA VAL A 20 -13.32 34.54 1.13
C VAL A 20 -14.12 33.40 1.79
N GLY A 21 -13.76 33.00 2.99
CA GLY A 21 -14.34 31.87 3.70
C GLY A 21 -13.80 30.51 3.21
N GLY A 22 -14.08 29.44 3.96
CA GLY A 22 -13.54 28.09 3.72
C GLY A 22 -14.01 27.51 2.39
N LYS A 23 -15.31 27.54 2.10
CA LYS A 23 -15.88 26.97 0.85
C LYS A 23 -15.33 27.67 -0.39
N ALA A 24 -15.26 29.00 -0.41
CA ALA A 24 -14.73 29.74 -1.54
C ALA A 24 -13.22 29.52 -1.73
N ALA A 25 -12.46 29.43 -0.64
CA ALA A 25 -11.03 29.09 -0.70
C ALA A 25 -10.83 27.66 -1.24
N GLY A 26 -11.68 26.72 -0.86
CA GLY A 26 -11.70 25.35 -1.43
C GLY A 26 -11.94 25.35 -2.94
N LEU A 27 -12.96 26.08 -3.42
CA LEU A 27 -13.25 26.24 -4.85
C LEU A 27 -12.10 26.89 -5.61
N ALA A 28 -11.52 27.97 -5.08
CA ALA A 28 -10.36 28.64 -5.69
C ALA A 28 -9.15 27.70 -5.78
N ARG A 29 -8.93 26.86 -4.79
CA ARG A 29 -7.88 25.82 -4.81
C ARG A 29 -8.15 24.76 -5.88
N LEU A 30 -9.39 24.30 -6.04
CA LEU A 30 -9.76 23.40 -7.14
C LEU A 30 -9.51 24.04 -8.50
N ALA A 31 -9.91 25.29 -8.68
CA ALA A 31 -9.68 26.05 -9.93
C ALA A 31 -8.18 26.22 -10.22
N SER A 32 -7.35 26.51 -9.21
CA SER A 32 -5.90 26.64 -9.35
C SER A 32 -5.19 25.33 -9.72
N LEU A 33 -5.82 24.18 -9.41
CA LEU A 33 -5.39 22.85 -9.86
C LEU A 33 -5.82 22.54 -11.31
N GLY A 34 -6.49 23.48 -12.01
CA GLY A 34 -7.03 23.26 -13.35
C GLY A 34 -8.18 22.24 -13.39
N LEU A 35 -8.92 22.09 -12.27
CA LEU A 35 -10.06 21.19 -12.18
C LEU A 35 -11.36 21.91 -12.60
N PRO A 36 -12.35 21.19 -13.15
CA PRO A 36 -13.59 21.77 -13.68
C PRO A 36 -14.49 22.25 -12.54
N VAL A 37 -14.46 23.55 -12.27
CA VAL A 37 -15.32 24.23 -11.29
C VAL A 37 -16.27 25.14 -12.07
N PRO A 38 -17.59 25.17 -11.76
CA PRO A 38 -18.50 26.14 -12.35
C PRO A 38 -18.01 27.57 -12.09
N ARG A 39 -18.28 28.48 -13.02
CA ARG A 39 -17.86 29.87 -12.88
C ARG A 39 -18.35 30.47 -11.56
N CYS A 40 -17.45 31.06 -10.76
CA CYS A 40 -17.81 31.56 -9.46
C CYS A 40 -16.97 32.76 -8.99
N PHE A 41 -17.59 33.60 -8.18
CA PHE A 41 -17.03 34.78 -7.53
C PHE A 41 -17.31 34.74 -6.04
N ALA A 42 -16.45 35.31 -5.22
CA ALA A 42 -16.68 35.48 -3.80
C ALA A 42 -16.87 36.98 -3.46
N ILE A 43 -17.99 37.30 -2.84
CA ILE A 43 -18.19 38.54 -2.10
C ILE A 43 -17.43 38.36 -0.78
N THR A 44 -16.42 39.18 -0.55
CA THR A 44 -15.44 38.98 0.54
C THR A 44 -16.00 39.28 1.93
N THR A 45 -15.30 38.81 2.99
CA THR A 45 -15.59 39.21 4.37
C THR A 45 -15.47 40.74 4.57
N GLY A 46 -14.57 41.40 3.82
CA GLY A 46 -14.45 42.85 3.82
C GLY A 46 -15.66 43.57 3.22
N ALA A 47 -16.31 42.96 2.20
CA ALA A 47 -17.57 43.46 1.66
C ALA A 47 -18.71 43.43 2.70
N PHE A 48 -18.76 42.38 3.51
CA PHE A 48 -19.69 42.26 4.64
C PHE A 48 -19.44 43.36 5.67
N GLU A 49 -18.16 43.61 6.01
CA GLU A 49 -17.78 44.71 6.93
C GLU A 49 -18.17 46.09 6.37
N GLU A 50 -17.94 46.32 5.08
CA GLU A 50 -18.33 47.55 4.38
C GLU A 50 -19.88 47.76 4.45
N PHE A 51 -20.66 46.70 4.17
CA PHE A 51 -22.10 46.70 4.27
C PHE A 51 -22.59 47.05 5.71
N CYS A 52 -22.00 46.36 6.70
CA CYS A 52 -22.34 46.62 8.12
C CYS A 52 -21.97 48.04 8.54
N SER A 53 -20.82 48.55 8.12
CA SER A 53 -20.37 49.93 8.46
C SER A 53 -21.26 50.98 7.80
N HIS A 54 -21.65 50.80 6.56
CA HIS A 54 -22.59 51.67 5.83
C HIS A 54 -23.92 51.80 6.55
N ASN A 55 -24.44 50.66 7.03
CA ASN A 55 -25.74 50.60 7.72
C ASN A 55 -25.62 50.79 9.25
N ARG A 56 -24.43 51.06 9.79
CA ARG A 56 -24.15 51.24 11.23
C ARG A 56 -24.61 50.06 12.09
N ILE A 57 -24.45 48.82 11.60
CA ILE A 57 -24.86 47.60 12.28
C ILE A 57 -23.81 47.20 13.32
N ASP A 58 -24.22 47.06 14.58
CA ASP A 58 -23.40 46.54 15.67
C ASP A 58 -23.51 45.01 15.73
N LEU A 59 -22.45 44.31 15.37
CA LEU A 59 -22.37 42.83 15.36
C LEU A 59 -22.22 42.22 16.76
N SER A 60 -22.07 43.02 17.81
CA SER A 60 -22.01 42.57 19.21
C SER A 60 -23.37 42.34 19.85
N GLY A 61 -24.46 42.84 19.25
CA GLY A 61 -25.83 42.78 19.75
C GLY A 61 -26.44 41.37 19.80
N ASP A 62 -27.68 41.27 20.21
CA ASP A 62 -28.44 40.00 20.22
C ASP A 62 -28.63 39.46 18.79
N GLY A 63 -28.33 38.20 18.59
CA GLY A 63 -28.27 37.58 17.25
C GLY A 63 -29.53 37.81 16.38
N PRO A 64 -30.76 37.57 16.87
CA PRO A 64 -31.99 37.83 16.13
C PRO A 64 -32.23 39.27 15.75
N GLU A 65 -31.77 40.22 16.58
CA GLU A 65 -31.88 41.66 16.31
C GLU A 65 -30.86 42.06 15.22
N VAL A 66 -29.63 41.60 15.36
CA VAL A 66 -28.57 41.82 14.35
C VAL A 66 -29.00 41.24 12.99
N ALA A 67 -29.59 40.05 12.93
CA ALA A 67 -30.07 39.43 11.70
C ALA A 67 -31.15 40.32 11.02
N ARG A 68 -32.13 40.85 11.78
CA ARG A 68 -33.16 41.73 11.25
C ARG A 68 -32.59 43.06 10.74
N THR A 69 -31.60 43.61 11.41
CA THR A 69 -30.94 44.85 11.01
C THR A 69 -30.14 44.65 9.72
N ILE A 70 -29.49 43.52 9.56
CA ILE A 70 -28.79 43.13 8.29
C ILE A 70 -29.83 43.04 7.17
N GLU A 71 -30.95 42.37 7.37
CA GLU A 71 -31.99 42.19 6.34
C GLU A 71 -32.65 43.50 5.91
N ALA A 72 -32.70 44.50 6.79
CA ALA A 72 -33.25 45.83 6.52
C ALA A 72 -32.20 46.80 5.89
N GLY A 73 -30.94 46.39 5.79
CA GLY A 73 -29.86 47.26 5.33
C GLY A 73 -29.88 47.56 3.85
N SER A 74 -29.38 48.78 3.49
CA SER A 74 -29.22 49.23 2.12
C SER A 74 -27.82 48.92 1.56
N TRP A 75 -27.72 48.64 0.27
CA TRP A 75 -26.47 48.37 -0.39
C TRP A 75 -25.65 49.67 -0.63
N PRO A 76 -24.34 49.72 -0.27
CA PRO A 76 -23.44 50.76 -0.77
C PRO A 76 -23.39 50.69 -2.29
N GLU A 77 -23.51 51.82 -2.99
CA GLU A 77 -23.60 51.89 -4.47
C GLU A 77 -22.42 51.22 -5.15
N ARG A 78 -21.19 51.46 -4.64
CA ARG A 78 -19.95 50.86 -5.15
C ARG A 78 -19.98 49.32 -5.02
N LEU A 79 -20.36 48.80 -3.86
CA LEU A 79 -20.41 47.37 -3.61
C LEU A 79 -21.47 46.67 -4.47
N ARG A 80 -22.62 47.34 -4.63
CA ARG A 80 -23.71 46.89 -5.50
C ARG A 80 -23.22 46.75 -6.95
N ALA A 81 -22.51 47.76 -7.48
CA ALA A 81 -21.98 47.76 -8.83
C ALA A 81 -20.95 46.63 -9.04
N GLU A 82 -20.04 46.40 -8.06
CA GLU A 82 -19.06 45.29 -8.13
C GLU A 82 -19.76 43.91 -8.17
N VAL A 83 -20.85 43.73 -7.42
CA VAL A 83 -21.61 42.47 -7.40
C VAL A 83 -22.38 42.28 -8.72
N GLU A 84 -22.99 43.33 -9.26
CA GLU A 84 -23.68 43.31 -10.53
C GLU A 84 -22.74 43.05 -11.71
N ASP A 85 -21.52 43.63 -11.71
CA ASP A 85 -20.46 43.28 -12.69
C ASP A 85 -20.08 41.79 -12.63
N ALA A 86 -19.84 41.26 -11.44
CA ALA A 86 -19.52 39.84 -11.28
C ALA A 86 -20.67 38.93 -11.76
N LEU A 87 -21.90 39.30 -11.48
CA LEU A 87 -23.09 38.59 -11.98
C LEU A 87 -23.14 38.61 -13.52
N GLY A 88 -22.80 39.76 -14.16
CA GLY A 88 -22.72 39.85 -15.60
C GLY A 88 -21.77 38.85 -16.25
N ARG A 89 -20.79 38.36 -15.51
CA ARG A 89 -19.74 37.45 -15.94
C ARG A 89 -20.04 35.98 -15.63
N ILE A 90 -21.13 35.66 -14.92
CA ILE A 90 -21.60 34.29 -14.68
C ILE A 90 -22.62 33.92 -15.76
N PRO A 91 -22.50 32.75 -16.43
CA PRO A 91 -23.47 32.27 -17.42
C PRO A 91 -24.86 31.97 -16.83
N GLY A 92 -25.89 32.01 -17.65
CA GLY A 92 -27.27 31.60 -17.31
C GLY A 92 -28.12 32.68 -16.66
N GLU A 93 -29.43 32.41 -16.50
CA GLU A 93 -30.43 33.32 -15.94
C GLU A 93 -30.52 33.22 -14.41
N VAL A 94 -30.13 32.09 -13.87
CA VAL A 94 -30.17 31.81 -12.44
C VAL A 94 -28.76 31.45 -11.91
N VAL A 95 -28.51 31.76 -10.64
CA VAL A 95 -27.24 31.47 -9.97
C VAL A 95 -27.48 30.78 -8.62
N ALA A 96 -26.46 30.11 -8.12
CA ALA A 96 -26.43 29.65 -6.73
C ALA A 96 -25.76 30.71 -5.85
N VAL A 97 -26.38 31.03 -4.70
CA VAL A 97 -25.88 31.96 -3.68
C VAL A 97 -25.59 31.14 -2.42
N ARG A 98 -24.31 31.02 -2.06
CA ARG A 98 -23.87 30.09 -1.00
C ARG A 98 -23.06 30.84 0.07
N SER A 99 -23.37 30.59 1.33
CA SER A 99 -22.57 31.08 2.45
C SER A 99 -21.15 30.48 2.41
N SER A 100 -20.15 31.26 2.86
CA SER A 100 -18.77 30.85 3.02
C SER A 100 -18.17 31.50 4.25
N ALA A 101 -18.33 30.86 5.41
CA ALA A 101 -17.76 31.33 6.68
C ALA A 101 -16.31 30.86 6.82
N GLY A 102 -15.47 31.61 7.57
CA GLY A 102 -14.04 31.33 7.70
C GLY A 102 -13.70 30.00 8.38
N CYS A 103 -14.63 29.39 9.07
CA CYS A 103 -14.48 28.21 9.93
C CYS A 103 -15.37 27.03 9.48
N GLU A 104 -16.13 27.18 8.40
CA GLU A 104 -17.10 26.20 7.95
C GLU A 104 -16.46 24.89 7.45
N ASP A 105 -15.25 24.97 6.88
CA ASP A 105 -14.47 23.83 6.38
C ASP A 105 -13.10 23.72 7.10
N GLY A 106 -12.99 24.16 8.35
CA GLY A 106 -11.76 24.07 9.12
C GLY A 106 -11.52 22.67 9.73
N LEU A 107 -10.24 22.28 9.92
CA LEU A 107 -9.81 20.99 10.52
C LEU A 107 -10.35 20.72 11.93
N ARG A 108 -10.91 21.71 12.61
CA ARG A 108 -11.36 21.59 14.02
C ARG A 108 -12.88 21.46 14.19
N PHE A 109 -13.68 21.89 13.23
CA PHE A 109 -15.15 21.86 13.32
C PHE A 109 -15.74 21.67 11.91
N SER A 110 -16.59 20.65 11.74
CA SER A 110 -17.42 20.46 10.55
C SER A 110 -18.82 20.96 10.87
N LEU A 111 -19.22 22.10 10.29
CA LEU A 111 -20.52 22.73 10.48
C LEU A 111 -21.33 22.72 9.18
N ALA A 112 -21.33 21.57 8.50
CA ALA A 112 -22.05 21.42 7.24
C ALA A 112 -23.56 21.71 7.40
N GLY A 113 -24.10 22.57 6.53
CA GLY A 113 -25.54 22.80 6.39
C GLY A 113 -26.19 23.74 7.43
N GLN A 114 -25.41 24.45 8.28
CA GLN A 114 -25.98 25.37 9.27
C GLN A 114 -26.28 26.78 8.74
N PHE A 115 -25.65 27.17 7.62
CA PHE A 115 -25.85 28.49 7.03
C PHE A 115 -26.60 28.41 5.70
N ALA A 116 -27.28 29.53 5.35
CA ALA A 116 -28.16 29.58 4.20
C ALA A 116 -27.42 29.35 2.85
N THR A 117 -28.03 28.53 2.03
CA THR A 117 -27.65 28.32 0.62
C THR A 117 -28.92 28.38 -0.22
N PHE A 118 -28.90 29.18 -1.28
CA PHE A 118 -30.03 29.36 -2.19
C PHE A 118 -29.60 28.90 -3.59
N LEU A 119 -30.38 27.99 -4.16
CA LEU A 119 -30.18 27.48 -5.52
C LEU A 119 -31.21 28.09 -6.46
N SER A 120 -30.90 28.14 -7.75
CA SER A 120 -31.76 28.64 -8.80
C SER A 120 -32.32 30.05 -8.53
N VAL A 121 -31.44 30.93 -8.02
CA VAL A 121 -31.80 32.30 -7.69
C VAL A 121 -31.83 33.16 -8.97
N PRO A 122 -32.98 33.78 -9.33
CA PRO A 122 -33.02 34.75 -10.42
C PRO A 122 -32.06 35.92 -10.15
N ARG A 123 -31.41 36.44 -11.19
CA ARG A 123 -30.42 37.52 -11.05
C ARG A 123 -30.93 38.75 -10.29
N ALA A 124 -32.24 39.09 -10.50
CA ALA A 124 -32.86 40.21 -9.79
C ALA A 124 -32.99 40.03 -8.26
N GLU A 125 -32.98 38.79 -7.77
CA GLU A 125 -33.10 38.48 -6.34
C GLU A 125 -31.74 38.25 -5.64
N VAL A 126 -30.62 38.25 -6.38
CA VAL A 126 -29.31 37.87 -5.82
C VAL A 126 -28.92 38.75 -4.66
N LEU A 127 -29.10 40.07 -4.74
CA LEU A 127 -28.71 41.00 -3.67
C LEU A 127 -29.49 40.70 -2.38
N ASP A 128 -30.78 40.35 -2.47
CA ASP A 128 -31.61 39.95 -1.32
C ASP A 128 -31.10 38.63 -0.72
N ARG A 129 -30.74 37.64 -1.58
CA ARG A 129 -30.21 36.35 -1.10
C ARG A 129 -28.83 36.48 -0.44
N VAL A 130 -28.00 37.39 -0.91
CA VAL A 130 -26.70 37.69 -0.26
C VAL A 130 -26.91 38.23 1.14
N VAL A 131 -27.81 39.18 1.31
CA VAL A 131 -28.17 39.73 2.63
C VAL A 131 -28.72 38.63 3.54
N ARG A 132 -29.55 37.74 3.05
CA ARG A 132 -30.05 36.56 3.81
C ARG A 132 -28.95 35.54 4.14
N CYS A 133 -27.94 35.36 3.30
CA CYS A 133 -26.75 34.58 3.66
C CYS A 133 -26.05 35.22 4.85
N TRP A 134 -25.83 36.55 4.84
CA TRP A 134 -25.18 37.25 5.92
C TRP A 134 -26.00 37.21 7.23
N SER A 135 -27.34 37.41 7.16
CA SER A 135 -28.21 37.35 8.33
C SER A 135 -28.25 35.94 8.94
N SER A 136 -28.09 34.88 8.13
CA SER A 136 -28.08 33.49 8.61
C SER A 136 -26.96 33.19 9.60
N LEU A 137 -25.87 33.97 9.60
CA LEU A 137 -24.78 33.88 10.58
C LEU A 137 -25.29 34.14 12.01
N PHE A 138 -26.32 35.01 12.17
CA PHE A 138 -26.91 35.42 13.43
C PHE A 138 -28.21 34.69 13.75
N SER A 139 -28.60 33.71 12.99
CA SER A 139 -29.80 32.89 13.21
C SER A 139 -29.66 31.96 14.42
N GLY A 140 -30.82 31.45 14.94
CA GLY A 140 -30.84 30.58 16.12
C GLY A 140 -30.02 29.31 15.99
N SER A 141 -29.89 28.75 14.79
CA SER A 141 -29.05 27.57 14.51
C SER A 141 -27.56 27.85 14.64
N ALA A 142 -27.12 29.08 14.37
CA ALA A 142 -25.71 29.49 14.49
C ALA A 142 -25.34 29.98 15.93
N ARG A 143 -26.31 30.11 16.86
CA ARG A 143 -26.12 30.70 18.20
C ARG A 143 -25.02 30.00 19.04
N SER A 144 -25.00 28.67 19.04
CA SER A 144 -23.98 27.88 19.77
C SER A 144 -22.57 28.07 19.19
N TYR A 145 -22.51 28.47 17.96
CA TYR A 145 -21.27 28.74 17.22
C TYR A 145 -20.77 30.16 17.48
N LEU A 146 -21.65 31.17 17.37
CA LEU A 146 -21.33 32.58 17.70
C LEU A 146 -20.80 32.76 19.11
N ALA A 147 -21.32 31.97 20.08
CA ALA A 147 -20.85 31.98 21.45
C ALA A 147 -19.38 31.54 21.63
N ARG A 148 -18.82 30.79 20.66
CA ARG A 148 -17.45 30.30 20.68
C ARG A 148 -16.50 31.13 19.81
N MET A 149 -17.02 32.08 19.00
CA MET A 149 -16.22 32.95 18.16
C MET A 149 -15.89 34.26 18.86
N PRO A 150 -14.61 34.74 18.77
CA PRO A 150 -14.28 36.11 19.12
C PRO A 150 -15.17 37.08 18.34
N PRO A 151 -15.64 38.20 18.95
CA PRO A 151 -16.48 39.17 18.24
C PRO A 151 -15.92 39.70 16.93
N GLY A 152 -14.59 39.83 16.83
CA GLY A 152 -13.88 40.26 15.61
C GLY A 152 -13.87 39.27 14.45
N ASP A 153 -14.27 38.01 14.69
CA ASP A 153 -14.25 36.95 13.64
C ASP A 153 -15.66 36.65 13.08
N ARG A 154 -16.69 37.40 13.50
CA ARG A 154 -18.10 37.26 13.09
C ARG A 154 -18.31 37.83 11.67
N ARG A 155 -17.70 37.17 10.67
CA ARG A 155 -17.70 37.60 9.27
C ARG A 155 -18.05 36.47 8.37
N MET A 156 -18.75 36.78 7.27
CA MET A 156 -19.13 35.78 6.27
C MET A 156 -18.93 36.33 4.86
N ALA A 157 -18.22 35.58 4.05
CA ALA A 157 -18.21 35.76 2.61
C ALA A 157 -19.38 35.03 1.96
N VAL A 158 -19.75 35.42 0.74
CA VAL A 158 -20.82 34.77 -0.03
C VAL A 158 -20.30 34.41 -1.42
N ILE A 159 -20.58 33.17 -1.88
CA ILE A 159 -20.22 32.69 -3.20
C ILE A 159 -21.39 32.91 -4.14
N LEU A 160 -21.13 33.54 -5.27
CA LEU A 160 -21.99 33.58 -6.46
C LEU A 160 -21.47 32.55 -7.44
N GLN A 161 -22.24 31.52 -7.76
CA GLN A 161 -21.79 30.39 -8.57
C GLN A 161 -22.80 30.11 -9.68
N GLU A 162 -22.28 29.79 -10.86
CA GLU A 162 -23.05 29.28 -11.99
C GLU A 162 -23.90 28.08 -11.56
N GLN A 163 -25.19 28.12 -11.90
CA GLN A 163 -26.12 27.04 -11.60
C GLN A 163 -26.10 26.00 -12.73
N VAL A 164 -25.39 24.91 -12.51
CA VAL A 164 -25.38 23.76 -13.42
C VAL A 164 -26.71 23.01 -13.30
N ARG A 165 -27.27 22.57 -14.44
CA ARG A 165 -28.41 21.64 -14.50
C ARG A 165 -27.89 20.23 -14.73
N PRO A 166 -27.71 19.43 -13.67
CA PRO A 166 -27.05 18.15 -13.79
C PRO A 166 -27.99 17.03 -14.23
N ALA A 167 -27.46 16.08 -15.01
CA ALA A 167 -28.08 14.77 -15.21
C ALA A 167 -27.85 13.85 -14.01
N TRP A 168 -26.66 13.98 -13.38
CA TRP A 168 -26.27 13.25 -12.18
C TRP A 168 -25.54 14.19 -11.20
N SER A 169 -25.71 13.91 -9.92
CA SER A 169 -24.98 14.60 -8.85
C SER A 169 -24.68 13.65 -7.70
N GLY A 170 -23.66 13.95 -6.93
CA GLY A 170 -23.25 13.06 -5.85
C GLY A 170 -22.15 13.60 -4.98
N VAL A 171 -21.70 12.73 -4.08
CA VAL A 171 -20.54 12.94 -3.21
C VAL A 171 -19.54 11.82 -3.45
N ALA A 172 -18.26 12.15 -3.49
CA ALA A 172 -17.18 11.20 -3.62
C ALA A 172 -16.21 11.35 -2.46
N PHE A 173 -16.01 10.28 -1.71
CA PHE A 173 -15.03 10.21 -0.62
C PHE A 173 -13.78 9.50 -1.13
N SER A 174 -12.63 10.10 -0.92
CA SER A 174 -11.36 9.44 -1.25
C SER A 174 -11.01 8.27 -0.33
N LEU A 175 -11.66 8.19 0.82
CA LEU A 175 -11.65 7.13 1.80
C LEU A 175 -13.10 6.72 2.09
N ASP A 176 -13.43 5.44 2.10
CA ASP A 176 -14.76 5.03 2.54
C ASP A 176 -14.98 5.40 4.01
N PRO A 177 -15.90 6.35 4.32
CA PRO A 177 -16.07 6.87 5.68
C PRO A 177 -16.61 5.81 6.67
N VAL A 178 -17.23 4.74 6.17
CA VAL A 178 -17.81 3.66 7.00
C VAL A 178 -16.75 2.62 7.36
N SER A 179 -16.10 2.04 6.36
CA SER A 179 -15.03 1.05 6.57
C SER A 179 -13.68 1.68 6.90
N ARG A 180 -13.52 2.98 6.67
CA ARG A 180 -12.25 3.74 6.77
C ARG A 180 -11.12 3.12 5.93
N SER A 181 -11.51 2.48 4.83
CA SER A 181 -10.60 1.82 3.89
C SER A 181 -10.17 2.77 2.79
N PHE A 182 -8.89 2.67 2.41
CA PHE A 182 -8.31 3.35 1.25
C PHE A 182 -8.26 2.47 -0.01
N ASP A 183 -8.79 1.25 0.02
CA ASP A 183 -8.73 0.35 -1.14
C ASP A 183 -9.58 0.87 -2.31
N ALA A 184 -10.67 1.56 -1.99
CA ALA A 184 -11.56 2.19 -2.96
C ALA A 184 -12.06 3.55 -2.47
N MET A 185 -12.47 4.39 -3.41
CA MET A 185 -13.22 5.62 -3.15
C MET A 185 -14.71 5.25 -3.00
N ALA A 186 -15.40 5.82 -2.02
CA ALA A 186 -16.84 5.67 -1.91
C ALA A 186 -17.51 6.78 -2.73
N VAL A 187 -18.36 6.42 -3.69
CA VAL A 187 -19.14 7.38 -4.48
C VAL A 187 -20.61 7.12 -4.24
N GLU A 188 -21.32 8.16 -3.81
CA GLU A 188 -22.76 8.18 -3.64
C GLU A 188 -23.33 9.13 -4.69
N TRP A 189 -24.39 8.71 -5.42
CA TRP A 189 -24.93 9.49 -6.51
C TRP A 189 -26.44 9.30 -6.70
N THR A 190 -27.06 10.30 -7.31
CA THR A 190 -28.47 10.30 -7.71
C THR A 190 -28.61 10.93 -9.11
N THR A 191 -29.74 10.73 -9.74
CA THR A 191 -30.13 11.46 -10.98
C THR A 191 -30.64 12.85 -10.63
N GLY A 192 -30.25 13.84 -11.43
CA GLY A 192 -30.69 15.23 -11.24
C GLY A 192 -29.91 15.97 -10.13
N PRO A 193 -30.52 17.03 -9.54
CA PRO A 193 -29.87 17.89 -8.54
C PRO A 193 -29.57 17.16 -7.23
N GLY A 194 -28.38 17.40 -6.66
CA GLY A 194 -27.91 16.74 -5.44
C GLY A 194 -28.40 17.31 -4.11
N ALA A 195 -29.23 18.34 -4.11
CA ALA A 195 -29.67 18.98 -2.88
C ALA A 195 -30.37 18.02 -1.91
N ASP A 196 -31.19 17.11 -2.41
CA ASP A 196 -31.91 16.12 -1.61
C ASP A 196 -30.99 15.00 -1.11
N LEU A 197 -29.95 14.67 -1.88
CA LEU A 197 -28.92 13.73 -1.46
C LEU A 197 -28.13 14.28 -0.28
N VAL A 198 -27.59 15.50 -0.40
CA VAL A 198 -26.80 16.14 0.65
C VAL A 198 -27.64 16.39 1.91
N ALA A 199 -28.94 16.63 1.76
CA ALA A 199 -29.88 16.77 2.89
C ALA A 199 -30.35 15.42 3.47
N GLY A 200 -29.92 14.28 2.93
CA GLY A 200 -30.31 12.95 3.39
C GLY A 200 -31.78 12.59 3.15
N ARG A 201 -32.44 13.25 2.19
CA ARG A 201 -33.86 13.03 1.87
C ARG A 201 -34.08 11.92 0.82
N VAL A 202 -33.03 11.49 0.13
CA VAL A 202 -33.06 10.39 -0.86
C VAL A 202 -32.01 9.35 -0.51
N VAL A 203 -32.30 8.09 -0.80
CA VAL A 203 -31.32 6.98 -0.68
C VAL A 203 -30.45 7.01 -1.93
N PRO A 204 -29.13 7.22 -1.78
CA PRO A 204 -28.23 7.26 -2.94
C PRO A 204 -27.96 5.88 -3.51
N ASN A 205 -27.61 5.85 -4.78
CA ASN A 205 -26.85 4.74 -5.33
C ASN A 205 -25.43 4.82 -4.78
N ARG A 206 -24.89 3.71 -4.27
CA ARG A 206 -23.55 3.66 -3.70
C ARG A 206 -22.63 2.75 -4.51
N LEU A 207 -21.41 3.22 -4.73
CA LEU A 207 -20.39 2.54 -5.50
C LEU A 207 -19.04 2.60 -4.77
N ALA A 208 -18.38 1.47 -4.61
CA ALA A 208 -16.95 1.41 -4.31
C ALA A 208 -16.18 1.55 -5.63
N LEU A 209 -15.59 2.71 -5.88
CA LEU A 209 -14.84 3.02 -7.08
C LEU A 209 -13.36 2.67 -6.85
N PRO A 210 -12.79 1.67 -7.56
CA PRO A 210 -11.39 1.32 -7.39
C PRO A 210 -10.47 2.53 -7.60
N ARG A 211 -9.45 2.69 -6.75
CA ARG A 211 -8.50 3.82 -6.86
C ARG A 211 -7.65 3.78 -8.12
N ARG A 212 -7.36 2.59 -8.63
CA ARG A 212 -6.65 2.37 -9.90
C ARG A 212 -7.63 2.01 -11.01
N ASP A 213 -7.16 2.03 -12.25
CA ASP A 213 -7.99 1.61 -13.39
C ASP A 213 -8.46 0.18 -13.19
N GLY A 214 -9.75 0.04 -12.95
CA GLY A 214 -10.45 -1.21 -12.71
C GLY A 214 -11.79 -1.26 -13.43
N ILE A 215 -12.41 -2.43 -13.43
CA ILE A 215 -13.72 -2.66 -14.04
C ILE A 215 -14.78 -2.00 -13.15
N LEU A 216 -15.54 -1.06 -13.74
CA LEU A 216 -16.72 -0.52 -13.08
C LEU A 216 -17.85 -1.57 -13.08
N PRO A 217 -18.60 -1.75 -11.99
CA PRO A 217 -19.74 -2.68 -11.91
C PRO A 217 -20.75 -2.48 -13.05
N GLY A 218 -21.48 -3.55 -13.41
CA GLY A 218 -22.41 -3.56 -14.55
C GLY A 218 -23.64 -2.67 -14.41
N GLU A 219 -24.07 -2.39 -13.18
CA GLU A 219 -25.32 -1.68 -12.85
C GLU A 219 -25.25 -0.15 -13.01
N ILE A 220 -24.11 0.40 -13.44
CA ILE A 220 -23.92 1.85 -13.63
C ILE A 220 -24.42 2.26 -15.01
N PRO A 221 -25.23 3.33 -15.13
CA PRO A 221 -25.67 3.87 -16.41
C PRO A 221 -24.49 4.13 -17.36
N SER A 222 -24.58 3.68 -18.61
CA SER A 222 -23.49 3.80 -19.57
C SER A 222 -22.97 5.23 -19.75
N PRO A 223 -23.81 6.29 -19.79
CA PRO A 223 -23.33 7.67 -19.91
C PRO A 223 -22.60 8.17 -18.67
N LEU A 224 -22.86 7.62 -17.48
CA LEU A 224 -22.19 8.03 -16.23
C LEU A 224 -20.77 7.46 -16.09
N ARG A 225 -20.47 6.34 -16.75
CA ARG A 225 -19.17 5.65 -16.64
C ARG A 225 -17.93 6.51 -16.97
N PRO A 226 -17.91 7.30 -18.07
CA PRO A 226 -16.80 8.21 -18.35
C PRO A 226 -16.60 9.24 -17.25
N HIS A 227 -17.70 9.82 -16.72
CA HIS A 227 -17.65 10.80 -15.64
C HIS A 227 -17.05 10.21 -14.35
N LEU A 228 -17.40 8.97 -13.99
CA LEU A 228 -16.82 8.31 -12.81
C LEU A 228 -15.31 8.05 -12.94
N ARG A 229 -14.81 7.74 -14.15
CA ARG A 229 -13.38 7.62 -14.42
C ARG A 229 -12.67 8.95 -14.24
N THR A 230 -13.24 10.03 -14.78
CA THR A 230 -12.71 11.39 -14.64
C THR A 230 -12.77 11.84 -13.18
N LEU A 231 -13.89 11.58 -12.49
CA LEU A 231 -14.07 11.89 -11.06
C LEU A 231 -13.00 11.24 -10.21
N ARG A 232 -12.71 9.95 -10.44
CA ARG A 232 -11.64 9.23 -9.73
C ARG A 232 -10.29 9.96 -9.84
N ALA A 233 -9.90 10.33 -11.07
CA ALA A 233 -8.65 11.05 -11.31
C ALA A 233 -8.64 12.41 -10.61
N HIS A 234 -9.77 13.13 -10.62
CA HIS A 234 -9.89 14.41 -9.94
C HIS A 234 -9.81 14.27 -8.42
N VAL A 235 -10.55 13.33 -7.82
CA VAL A 235 -10.52 13.07 -6.38
C VAL A 235 -9.11 12.70 -5.92
N ALA A 236 -8.38 11.87 -6.65
CA ALA A 236 -7.00 11.54 -6.33
C ALA A 236 -6.08 12.78 -6.37
N ARG A 237 -6.21 13.67 -7.37
CA ARG A 237 -5.45 14.93 -7.44
C ARG A 237 -5.78 15.88 -6.29
N ILE A 238 -7.05 15.96 -5.89
CA ILE A 238 -7.50 16.80 -4.76
C ILE A 238 -6.93 16.25 -3.47
N GLU A 239 -7.04 14.94 -3.21
CA GLU A 239 -6.48 14.27 -2.05
C GLU A 239 -4.98 14.55 -1.92
N HIS A 240 -4.23 14.39 -3.01
CA HIS A 240 -2.80 14.72 -3.06
C HIS A 240 -2.52 16.19 -2.72
N ALA A 241 -3.26 17.13 -3.32
CA ALA A 241 -3.08 18.56 -3.09
C ALA A 241 -3.46 18.99 -1.67
N PHE A 242 -4.44 18.35 -1.05
CA PHE A 242 -4.88 18.63 0.32
C PHE A 242 -4.03 17.88 1.37
N ALA A 243 -3.30 16.86 0.95
CA ALA A 243 -2.53 15.93 1.82
C ALA A 243 -3.38 15.29 2.93
N LEU A 244 -4.66 15.09 2.68
CA LEU A 244 -5.68 14.52 3.56
C LEU A 244 -6.75 13.83 2.72
N PRO A 245 -7.43 12.80 3.24
CA PRO A 245 -8.65 12.28 2.64
C PRO A 245 -9.66 13.41 2.41
N VAL A 246 -10.37 13.35 1.31
CA VAL A 246 -11.27 14.39 0.89
C VAL A 246 -12.68 13.87 0.62
N ASP A 247 -13.63 14.73 0.89
CA ASP A 247 -15.04 14.67 0.57
C ASP A 247 -15.27 15.68 -0.56
N VAL A 248 -15.77 15.23 -1.69
CA VAL A 248 -15.93 16.03 -2.91
C VAL A 248 -17.38 15.97 -3.39
N GLU A 249 -18.06 17.12 -3.35
CA GLU A 249 -19.35 17.27 -4.02
C GLU A 249 -19.14 17.48 -5.52
N TRP A 250 -19.87 16.74 -6.33
CA TRP A 250 -19.75 16.79 -7.79
C TRP A 250 -21.11 16.75 -8.49
N CYS A 251 -21.16 17.24 -9.69
CA CYS A 251 -22.29 17.01 -10.60
C CYS A 251 -21.79 16.81 -12.02
N ALA A 252 -22.62 16.18 -12.86
CA ALA A 252 -22.32 15.98 -14.26
C ALA A 252 -23.56 16.26 -15.12
N THR A 253 -23.35 16.97 -16.22
CA THR A 253 -24.26 16.98 -17.36
C THR A 253 -24.02 15.72 -18.20
N GLU A 254 -24.65 15.58 -19.36
CA GLU A 254 -24.33 14.46 -20.25
C GLU A 254 -22.90 14.51 -20.76
N ASP A 255 -22.32 15.70 -20.92
CA ASP A 255 -21.02 15.91 -21.59
C ASP A 255 -19.89 16.27 -20.61
N GLN A 256 -20.19 16.89 -19.46
CA GLN A 256 -19.18 17.49 -18.61
C GLN A 256 -19.39 17.21 -17.10
N LEU A 257 -18.28 16.93 -16.41
CA LEU A 257 -18.21 16.79 -14.95
C LEU A 257 -17.79 18.13 -14.32
N PHE A 258 -18.43 18.50 -13.21
CA PHE A 258 -18.08 19.66 -12.39
C PHE A 258 -17.88 19.27 -10.95
N LEU A 259 -16.96 19.98 -10.28
CA LEU A 259 -16.70 19.87 -8.85
C LEU A 259 -17.29 21.08 -8.15
N LEU A 260 -18.19 20.84 -7.20
CA LEU A 260 -18.98 21.88 -6.53
C LEU A 260 -18.42 22.30 -5.18
N GLN A 261 -17.70 21.41 -4.51
CA GLN A 261 -17.02 21.62 -3.23
C GLN A 261 -16.02 20.50 -2.99
N ALA A 262 -14.93 20.80 -2.28
CA ALA A 262 -14.04 19.77 -1.73
C ALA A 262 -13.60 20.21 -0.33
N ARG A 263 -13.64 19.27 0.61
CA ARG A 263 -13.20 19.51 2.00
C ARG A 263 -12.43 18.29 2.53
N PRO A 264 -11.50 18.49 3.47
CA PRO A 264 -10.86 17.37 4.16
C PRO A 264 -11.88 16.56 4.97
N VAL A 265 -11.72 15.23 4.98
CA VAL A 265 -12.44 14.33 5.88
C VAL A 265 -11.79 14.45 7.26
N THR A 266 -12.48 15.15 8.19
CA THR A 266 -11.95 15.47 9.54
C THR A 266 -12.14 14.35 10.54
N THR A 267 -12.90 13.32 10.22
CA THR A 267 -13.18 12.17 11.09
C THR A 267 -12.04 11.15 11.13
N VAL A 268 -10.99 11.37 10.33
CA VAL A 268 -9.84 10.46 10.17
C VAL A 268 -8.53 11.23 10.36
N GLY A 269 -7.55 10.61 11.06
CA GLY A 269 -6.25 11.23 11.37
C GLY A 269 -6.23 11.98 12.69
N GLY A 270 -7.20 11.73 13.57
CA GLY A 270 -7.23 12.27 14.93
C GLY A 270 -6.19 11.65 15.88
N PRO A 271 -5.99 12.25 17.08
CA PRO A 271 -5.18 11.63 18.12
C PRO A 271 -5.71 10.24 18.48
N GLY A 272 -4.88 9.21 18.34
CA GLY A 272 -5.25 7.81 18.60
C GLY A 272 -5.65 7.00 17.36
N ASP A 273 -5.73 7.60 16.19
CA ASP A 273 -5.93 6.86 14.95
C ASP A 273 -4.62 6.15 14.53
N VAL A 274 -4.73 4.89 14.13
CA VAL A 274 -3.64 4.06 13.64
C VAL A 274 -3.92 3.70 12.20
N LEU A 275 -2.93 3.96 11.33
CA LEU A 275 -2.96 3.61 9.93
C LEU A 275 -2.32 2.25 9.73
N TRP A 276 -3.08 1.28 9.25
CA TRP A 276 -2.67 -0.09 9.00
C TRP A 276 -2.46 -0.37 7.53
N SER A 277 -1.37 -1.05 7.17
CA SER A 277 -1.11 -1.50 5.79
C SER A 277 -0.50 -2.89 5.75
N ASN A 278 -1.01 -3.74 4.86
CA ASN A 278 -0.39 -5.02 4.54
C ASN A 278 0.05 -5.14 3.07
N VAL A 279 0.05 -4.06 2.32
CA VAL A 279 0.32 -4.06 0.87
C VAL A 279 1.58 -4.85 0.52
N ASN A 280 2.68 -4.65 1.25
CA ASN A 280 3.93 -5.41 1.04
C ASN A 280 3.98 -6.74 1.79
N LEU A 281 3.33 -6.80 2.96
CA LEU A 281 3.33 -8.01 3.77
C LEU A 281 2.49 -9.12 3.14
N ALA A 282 1.43 -8.77 2.42
CA ALA A 282 0.57 -9.73 1.73
C ALA A 282 1.28 -10.47 0.59
N GLU A 283 2.43 -9.97 0.10
CA GLU A 283 3.29 -10.70 -0.84
C GLU A 283 3.90 -11.95 -0.18
N ASN A 284 4.40 -11.80 1.05
CA ASN A 284 5.04 -12.89 1.79
C ASN A 284 4.06 -13.70 2.64
N PHE A 285 2.95 -13.09 3.06
CA PHE A 285 1.95 -13.67 3.97
C PHE A 285 0.53 -13.49 3.41
N PRO A 286 0.17 -14.18 2.31
CA PRO A 286 -1.12 -13.98 1.63
C PRO A 286 -2.30 -14.58 2.38
N ALA A 287 -2.09 -15.57 3.26
CA ALA A 287 -3.11 -16.26 4.05
C ALA A 287 -3.17 -15.76 5.50
N PRO A 288 -4.26 -16.05 6.23
CA PRO A 288 -4.30 -15.81 7.67
C PRO A 288 -3.22 -16.59 8.42
N LEU A 289 -2.43 -15.88 9.21
CA LEU A 289 -1.35 -16.45 10.01
C LEU A 289 -1.91 -17.28 11.18
N ALA A 290 -1.21 -18.35 11.50
CA ALA A 290 -1.39 -19.03 12.76
C ALA A 290 -0.84 -18.17 13.92
N PRO A 291 -1.41 -18.24 15.14
CA PRO A 291 -1.00 -17.42 16.29
C PRO A 291 0.49 -17.48 16.60
N LEU A 292 1.12 -18.66 16.50
CA LEU A 292 2.54 -18.81 16.73
C LEU A 292 3.36 -18.05 15.66
N ALA A 293 2.99 -18.20 14.39
CA ALA A 293 3.65 -17.49 13.31
C ALA A 293 3.54 -15.97 13.49
N TRP A 294 2.38 -15.49 13.93
CA TRP A 294 2.17 -14.08 14.26
C TRP A 294 3.10 -13.60 15.38
N SER A 295 3.11 -14.30 16.54
CA SER A 295 3.93 -13.86 17.69
C SER A 295 5.45 -13.92 17.40
N PHE A 296 5.89 -14.90 16.61
CA PHE A 296 7.27 -14.96 16.10
C PHE A 296 7.59 -13.78 15.18
N LEU A 297 6.75 -13.52 14.17
CA LEU A 297 6.95 -12.43 13.21
C LEU A 297 6.93 -11.05 13.89
N HIS A 298 6.05 -10.87 14.87
CA HIS A 298 5.98 -9.61 15.61
C HIS A 298 7.32 -9.28 16.30
N ARG A 299 7.94 -10.28 16.96
CA ARG A 299 9.27 -10.14 17.56
C ARG A 299 10.35 -9.95 16.50
N PHE A 300 10.31 -10.73 15.42
CA PHE A 300 11.23 -10.61 14.29
C PHE A 300 11.24 -9.20 13.70
N TYR A 301 10.09 -8.60 13.43
CA TYR A 301 9.99 -7.25 12.87
C TYR A 301 10.44 -6.17 13.85
N ALA A 302 10.23 -6.35 15.16
CA ALA A 302 10.76 -5.44 16.17
C ALA A 302 12.29 -5.41 16.12
N GLU A 303 12.95 -6.58 16.06
CA GLU A 303 14.41 -6.67 15.94
C GLU A 303 14.92 -6.20 14.58
N TYR A 304 14.16 -6.45 13.49
CA TYR A 304 14.46 -5.90 12.17
C TYR A 304 14.55 -4.37 12.20
N ILE A 305 13.54 -3.68 12.74
CA ILE A 305 13.56 -2.22 12.86
C ILE A 305 14.70 -1.74 13.77
N ARG A 306 14.96 -2.44 14.87
CA ARG A 306 16.10 -2.15 15.75
C ARG A 306 17.41 -2.22 14.98
N ALA A 307 17.61 -3.24 14.15
CA ALA A 307 18.80 -3.40 13.32
C ALA A 307 18.95 -2.27 12.29
N VAL A 308 17.86 -1.85 11.62
CA VAL A 308 17.85 -0.68 10.70
C VAL A 308 18.27 0.58 11.42
N LEU A 309 17.69 0.88 12.58
CA LEU A 309 18.02 2.08 13.36
C LEU A 309 19.48 2.03 13.85
N GLY A 310 19.98 0.85 14.25
CA GLY A 310 21.38 0.65 14.62
C GLY A 310 22.35 0.94 13.48
N LEU A 311 22.03 0.51 12.24
CA LEU A 311 22.80 0.86 11.03
C LEU A 311 22.87 2.38 10.81
N LEU A 312 21.81 3.10 11.12
CA LEU A 312 21.72 4.56 10.98
C LEU A 312 22.37 5.31 12.16
N GLY A 313 22.98 4.58 13.12
CA GLY A 313 23.80 5.12 14.20
C GLY A 313 23.04 5.39 15.49
N TRP A 314 21.90 4.75 15.70
CA TRP A 314 21.18 4.81 16.97
C TRP A 314 21.94 4.03 18.06
N ARG A 315 21.88 4.54 19.30
CA ARG A 315 22.52 3.97 20.47
C ARG A 315 21.48 3.57 21.50
N ARG A 316 21.87 2.83 22.52
CA ARG A 316 20.99 2.30 23.58
C ARG A 316 20.00 3.33 24.14
N ARG A 317 20.46 4.54 24.47
CA ARG A 317 19.59 5.62 24.99
C ARG A 317 18.50 6.06 24.03
N GLU A 318 18.78 6.05 22.72
CA GLU A 318 17.80 6.40 21.69
C GLU A 318 16.77 5.28 21.53
N PHE A 319 17.18 4.01 21.64
CA PHE A 319 16.26 2.87 21.66
C PHE A 319 15.33 2.88 22.86
N GLU A 320 15.86 3.16 24.05
CA GLU A 320 15.06 3.27 25.28
C GLU A 320 13.98 4.34 25.16
N ALA A 321 14.29 5.47 24.52
CA ALA A 321 13.33 6.56 24.29
C ALA A 321 12.17 6.20 23.34
N VAL A 322 12.35 5.24 22.42
CA VAL A 322 11.35 4.83 21.43
C VAL A 322 10.91 3.37 21.59
N GLN A 323 11.23 2.74 22.70
CA GLN A 323 10.88 1.33 22.96
C GLN A 323 9.39 1.06 22.75
N HIS A 324 8.52 2.01 23.14
CA HIS A 324 7.07 1.95 22.92
C HIS A 324 6.65 1.92 21.45
N LEU A 325 7.46 2.48 20.52
CA LEU A 325 7.21 2.40 19.08
C LEU A 325 7.64 1.04 18.52
N LEU A 326 8.75 0.47 19.03
CA LEU A 326 9.27 -0.80 18.55
C LEU A 326 8.33 -1.98 18.85
N SER A 327 7.56 -1.88 19.94
CA SER A 327 6.57 -2.90 20.32
C SER A 327 5.25 -2.82 19.53
N THR A 328 5.07 -1.83 18.66
CA THR A 328 3.82 -1.63 17.90
C THR A 328 4.04 -1.52 16.38
N VAL A 329 5.22 -1.92 15.88
CA VAL A 329 5.56 -1.79 14.44
C VAL A 329 4.69 -2.65 13.53
N THR A 330 4.09 -3.72 14.05
CA THR A 330 3.15 -4.59 13.33
C THR A 330 1.94 -4.92 14.19
N GLY A 331 0.83 -5.25 13.55
CA GLY A 331 -0.41 -5.73 14.17
C GLY A 331 -1.05 -6.84 13.35
N ILE A 332 -2.06 -7.52 13.91
CA ILE A 332 -2.79 -8.57 13.23
C ILE A 332 -4.28 -8.22 13.17
N HIS A 333 -4.87 -8.32 11.97
CA HIS A 333 -6.27 -8.03 11.72
C HIS A 333 -6.87 -9.16 10.87
N ARG A 334 -7.90 -9.83 11.37
CA ARG A 334 -8.49 -11.03 10.76
C ARG A 334 -7.40 -12.01 10.29
N GLY A 335 -6.47 -12.34 11.19
CA GLY A 335 -5.37 -13.25 10.93
C GLY A 335 -4.27 -12.71 9.99
N ARG A 336 -4.39 -11.53 9.40
CA ARG A 336 -3.39 -10.98 8.47
C ARG A 336 -2.53 -9.93 9.14
N ILE A 337 -1.22 -10.05 8.94
CA ILE A 337 -0.23 -9.11 9.48
C ILE A 337 -0.29 -7.78 8.74
N HIS A 338 -0.20 -6.68 9.48
CA HIS A 338 -0.16 -5.29 8.98
C HIS A 338 0.98 -4.53 9.63
N TYR A 339 1.58 -3.60 8.90
CA TYR A 339 2.42 -2.57 9.47
C TYR A 339 1.57 -1.48 10.13
N ASP A 340 1.93 -1.06 11.33
CA ASP A 340 1.48 0.21 11.91
C ASP A 340 2.25 1.36 11.25
N LEU A 341 1.75 1.88 10.15
CA LEU A 341 2.38 2.99 9.43
C LEU A 341 2.45 4.26 10.28
N THR A 342 1.54 4.46 11.22
CA THR A 342 1.59 5.58 12.18
C THR A 342 2.90 5.52 12.97
N THR A 343 3.24 4.35 13.49
CA THR A 343 4.51 4.09 14.19
C THR A 343 5.70 4.24 13.25
N TRP A 344 5.65 3.73 12.02
CA TRP A 344 6.72 3.86 11.05
C TRP A 344 7.01 5.32 10.69
N TYR A 345 5.98 6.14 10.41
CA TYR A 345 6.16 7.57 10.14
C TYR A 345 6.71 8.34 11.35
N ARG A 346 6.30 7.97 12.57
CA ARG A 346 6.87 8.53 13.81
C ARG A 346 8.36 8.21 13.92
N ILE A 347 8.77 6.96 13.67
CA ILE A 347 10.18 6.56 13.65
C ILE A 347 10.95 7.36 12.58
N VAL A 348 10.45 7.46 11.36
CA VAL A 348 11.06 8.23 10.27
C VAL A 348 11.17 9.72 10.62
N SER A 349 10.26 10.27 11.42
CA SER A 349 10.33 11.68 11.85
C SER A 349 11.58 12.04 12.65
N TYR A 350 12.28 11.05 13.19
CA TYR A 350 13.56 11.23 13.87
C TYR A 350 14.76 11.31 12.93
N PHE A 351 14.60 10.97 11.63
CA PHE A 351 15.68 11.00 10.66
C PHE A 351 15.90 12.43 10.13
N PRO A 352 17.16 12.82 9.85
CA PRO A 352 17.40 14.02 9.08
C PRO A 352 16.71 13.88 7.70
N TRP A 353 16.21 15.00 7.17
CA TRP A 353 15.42 15.01 5.91
C TRP A 353 14.24 14.02 5.91
N SER A 354 13.54 13.94 7.03
CA SER A 354 12.42 13.01 7.22
C SER A 354 11.38 13.01 6.07
N GLY A 355 11.16 14.17 5.40
CA GLY A 355 10.29 14.25 4.23
C GLY A 355 10.73 13.35 3.06
N THR A 356 12.04 13.31 2.77
CA THR A 356 12.60 12.42 1.75
C THR A 356 12.42 10.95 2.11
N PHE A 357 12.69 10.59 3.39
CA PHE A 357 12.49 9.22 3.84
C PHE A 357 11.02 8.81 3.88
N THR A 358 10.12 9.75 4.14
CA THR A 358 8.67 9.51 4.03
C THR A 358 8.28 9.16 2.59
N SER A 359 8.81 9.88 1.59
CA SER A 359 8.56 9.57 0.18
C SER A 359 9.14 8.20 -0.23
N PHE A 360 10.29 7.80 0.33
CA PHE A 360 10.80 6.43 0.14
C PHE A 360 9.90 5.37 0.79
N LEU A 361 9.36 5.65 1.96
CA LEU A 361 8.41 4.75 2.63
C LEU A 361 7.11 4.62 1.82
N ASP A 362 6.57 5.73 1.30
CA ASP A 362 5.40 5.72 0.42
C ASP A 362 5.66 4.89 -0.85
N ALA A 363 6.82 5.06 -1.48
CA ALA A 363 7.23 4.27 -2.64
C ALA A 363 7.43 2.78 -2.29
N TYR A 364 7.95 2.46 -1.10
CA TYR A 364 8.09 1.09 -0.60
C TYR A 364 6.74 0.44 -0.36
N ILE A 365 5.77 1.17 0.19
CA ILE A 365 4.38 0.71 0.38
C ILE A 365 3.68 0.57 -0.98
N GLY A 366 4.19 1.23 -2.04
CA GLY A 366 3.63 1.22 -3.38
C GLY A 366 2.39 2.10 -3.53
N GLN A 367 2.17 3.02 -2.59
CA GLN A 367 1.02 3.90 -2.54
C GLN A 367 1.35 5.18 -1.77
N GLU A 368 1.01 6.36 -2.30
CA GLU A 368 1.05 7.60 -1.52
C GLU A 368 -0.02 7.54 -0.43
N VAL A 369 0.41 7.77 0.82
CA VAL A 369 -0.48 7.77 1.97
C VAL A 369 -0.85 9.21 2.31
N PRO A 370 -2.14 9.57 2.21
CA PRO A 370 -2.58 10.95 2.38
C PRO A 370 -2.57 11.42 3.84
N ILE A 371 -2.58 10.48 4.79
CA ILE A 371 -2.55 10.80 6.23
C ILE A 371 -1.16 10.55 6.78
N ARG A 372 -0.54 11.61 7.31
CA ARG A 372 0.75 11.52 8.01
C ARG A 372 0.56 11.90 9.48
N PRO A 373 0.86 10.98 10.41
CA PRO A 373 0.76 11.29 11.82
C PRO A 373 1.78 12.38 12.20
N PRO A 374 1.47 13.21 13.22
CA PRO A 374 2.44 14.16 13.73
C PRO A 374 3.69 13.44 14.25
N PRO A 375 4.85 14.12 14.20
CA PRO A 375 6.07 13.59 14.79
C PRO A 375 5.87 13.17 16.25
N ASP A 376 6.55 12.10 16.69
CA ASP A 376 6.51 11.70 18.09
C ASP A 376 7.11 12.79 18.99
N GLY A 377 6.32 13.30 19.91
CA GLY A 377 6.72 14.33 20.87
C GLY A 377 7.49 13.79 22.08
N ARG A 378 7.59 12.47 22.29
CA ARG A 378 8.14 11.86 23.51
C ARG A 378 9.66 11.94 23.62
N ALA A 379 10.36 12.06 22.50
CA ALA A 379 11.83 12.15 22.48
C ALA A 379 12.37 13.37 21.69
N PRO A 380 12.04 14.62 22.08
CA PRO A 380 12.43 15.81 21.33
C PRO A 380 13.94 16.02 21.31
N ALA A 381 14.67 15.56 22.32
CA ALA A 381 16.13 15.63 22.37
C ALA A 381 16.79 14.75 21.30
N VAL A 382 16.28 13.55 21.06
CA VAL A 382 16.75 12.64 19.99
C VAL A 382 16.56 13.30 18.63
N ARG A 383 15.39 13.88 18.39
CA ARG A 383 15.06 14.56 17.13
C ARG A 383 16.01 15.75 16.91
N ARG A 384 16.18 16.64 17.89
CA ARG A 384 17.10 17.81 17.78
C ARG A 384 18.53 17.37 17.47
N ARG A 385 19.04 16.32 18.13
CA ARG A 385 20.37 15.77 17.90
C ARG A 385 20.55 15.27 16.47
N ASN A 386 19.58 14.50 15.94
CA ASN A 386 19.66 13.91 14.61
C ASN A 386 19.51 14.94 13.49
N HIS A 387 18.69 15.95 13.69
CA HIS A 387 18.46 17.02 12.71
C HIS A 387 19.56 18.11 12.70
N GLY A 388 20.44 18.16 13.71
CA GLY A 388 21.58 19.08 13.75
C GLY A 388 22.67 18.74 12.71
N PRO A 389 23.60 19.67 12.40
CA PRO A 389 24.62 19.46 11.37
C PRO A 389 25.48 18.20 11.59
N LEU A 390 25.95 17.99 12.82
CA LEU A 390 26.72 16.79 13.19
C LEU A 390 25.89 15.50 13.10
N GLY A 391 24.61 15.58 13.44
CA GLY A 391 23.66 14.45 13.31
C GLY A 391 23.48 14.06 11.85
N ARG A 392 23.32 15.04 10.97
CA ARG A 392 23.21 14.83 9.52
C ARG A 392 24.46 14.19 8.94
N LEU A 393 25.64 14.70 9.27
CA LEU A 393 26.90 14.13 8.80
C LEU A 393 27.09 12.68 9.30
N ARG A 394 26.82 12.42 10.57
CA ARG A 394 26.86 11.08 11.16
C ARG A 394 25.90 10.13 10.44
N PHE A 395 24.67 10.57 10.20
CA PHE A 395 23.66 9.77 9.51
C PHE A 395 24.14 9.38 8.10
N LEU A 396 24.64 10.34 7.30
CA LEU A 396 25.16 10.07 5.96
C LEU A 396 26.38 9.13 6.00
N GLY A 397 27.31 9.33 6.94
CA GLY A 397 28.47 8.47 7.11
C GLY A 397 28.07 7.03 7.48
N ASN A 398 27.10 6.85 8.40
CA ASN A 398 26.58 5.55 8.78
C ASN A 398 25.83 4.87 7.63
N LEU A 399 25.01 5.60 6.89
CA LEU A 399 24.31 5.09 5.72
C LEU A 399 25.30 4.62 4.66
N ALA A 400 26.28 5.46 4.31
CA ALA A 400 27.32 5.09 3.34
C ALA A 400 28.12 3.85 3.80
N PHE A 401 28.48 3.76 5.10
CA PHE A 401 29.15 2.61 5.68
C PHE A 401 28.26 1.36 5.68
N ALA A 402 26.96 1.49 5.98
CA ALA A 402 26.01 0.39 5.92
C ALA A 402 25.94 -0.20 4.51
N LEU A 403 25.76 0.66 3.48
CA LEU A 403 25.71 0.26 2.08
C LEU A 403 27.02 -0.42 1.63
N ALA A 404 28.17 0.16 1.97
CA ALA A 404 29.49 -0.38 1.59
C ALA A 404 29.82 -1.70 2.33
N SER A 405 29.29 -1.93 3.52
CA SER A 405 29.56 -3.11 4.36
C SER A 405 28.51 -4.22 4.22
N ALA A 406 27.41 -4.02 3.47
CA ALA A 406 26.28 -4.94 3.40
C ALA A 406 26.72 -6.39 3.07
N GLY A 407 27.53 -6.60 2.04
CA GLY A 407 28.02 -7.94 1.66
C GLY A 407 28.86 -8.61 2.75
N ARG A 408 29.75 -7.87 3.45
CA ARG A 408 30.54 -8.42 4.56
C ARG A 408 29.67 -8.81 5.75
N ARG A 409 28.63 -8.03 6.03
CA ARG A 409 27.67 -8.31 7.11
C ARG A 409 26.81 -9.55 6.79
N LEU A 410 26.35 -9.68 5.53
CA LEU A 410 25.65 -10.89 5.10
C LEU A 410 26.51 -12.14 5.20
N ALA A 411 27.74 -12.10 4.72
CA ALA A 411 28.66 -13.23 4.84
C ALA A 411 28.99 -13.59 6.31
N ALA A 412 29.02 -12.60 7.20
CA ALA A 412 29.19 -12.85 8.62
C ALA A 412 27.95 -13.50 9.25
N LEU A 413 26.76 -13.09 8.85
CA LEU A 413 25.50 -13.71 9.29
C LEU A 413 25.40 -15.16 8.77
N GLU A 414 25.72 -15.41 7.48
CA GLU A 414 25.72 -16.74 6.89
C GLU A 414 26.61 -17.72 7.67
N ARG A 415 27.85 -17.31 8.00
CA ARG A 415 28.74 -18.13 8.84
C ARG A 415 28.17 -18.42 10.23
N ARG A 416 27.66 -17.39 10.92
CA ARG A 416 27.04 -17.55 12.25
C ARG A 416 25.81 -18.46 12.21
N LEU A 417 25.00 -18.34 11.16
CA LEU A 417 23.83 -19.20 10.97
C LEU A 417 24.25 -20.66 10.80
N GLU A 418 25.27 -20.93 9.98
CA GLU A 418 25.77 -22.30 9.75
C GLU A 418 26.39 -22.90 11.02
N GLU A 419 27.13 -22.11 11.82
CA GLU A 419 27.69 -22.54 13.10
C GLU A 419 26.57 -22.88 14.11
N ARG A 420 25.59 -21.98 14.28
CA ARG A 420 24.48 -22.20 15.22
C ARG A 420 23.53 -23.29 14.77
N ARG A 421 23.30 -23.44 13.49
CA ARG A 421 22.44 -24.46 12.91
C ARG A 421 22.84 -25.88 13.30
N ARG A 422 24.12 -26.18 13.31
CA ARG A 422 24.63 -27.50 13.76
C ARG A 422 24.32 -27.72 15.25
N ALA A 423 24.60 -26.72 16.08
CA ALA A 423 24.33 -26.77 17.51
C ALA A 423 22.81 -26.89 17.80
N TRP A 424 21.96 -26.11 17.11
CA TRP A 424 20.51 -26.17 17.24
C TRP A 424 19.96 -27.55 16.89
N ARG A 425 20.38 -28.12 15.77
CA ARG A 425 19.92 -29.45 15.34
C ARG A 425 20.32 -30.54 16.31
N GLN A 426 21.55 -30.47 16.85
CA GLN A 426 21.99 -31.39 17.87
C GLN A 426 21.16 -31.22 19.15
N ALA A 427 20.94 -29.99 19.62
CA ALA A 427 20.14 -29.72 20.80
C ALA A 427 18.67 -30.20 20.63
N LEU A 428 18.09 -30.05 19.45
CA LEU A 428 16.74 -30.54 19.15
C LEU A 428 16.64 -32.07 19.16
N LEU A 429 17.67 -32.77 18.68
CA LEU A 429 17.73 -34.24 18.75
C LEU A 429 17.82 -34.75 20.20
N GLU A 430 18.58 -34.05 21.04
CA GLU A 430 18.81 -34.38 22.45
C GLU A 430 17.68 -33.88 23.36
N ALA A 431 16.84 -32.95 22.90
CA ALA A 431 15.77 -32.35 23.69
C ALA A 431 14.79 -33.42 24.22
N ALA A 432 14.75 -33.57 25.55
CA ALA A 432 13.86 -34.46 26.26
C ALA A 432 12.61 -33.77 26.80
N ASP A 433 12.66 -32.44 26.95
CA ASP A 433 11.55 -31.63 27.42
C ASP A 433 11.28 -30.41 26.53
N PRO A 434 10.07 -29.81 26.60
CA PRO A 434 9.69 -28.67 25.74
C PRO A 434 10.55 -27.40 25.95
N ARG A 435 11.17 -27.20 27.12
CA ARG A 435 12.01 -26.02 27.44
C ARG A 435 13.27 -26.00 26.59
N ALA A 436 13.94 -27.15 26.48
CA ALA A 436 15.17 -27.26 25.70
C ALA A 436 14.95 -26.89 24.22
N SER A 437 13.79 -27.23 23.66
CA SER A 437 13.48 -26.83 22.27
C SER A 437 12.98 -25.37 22.15
N ASP A 438 12.32 -24.81 23.15
CA ASP A 438 11.98 -23.37 23.21
C ASP A 438 13.22 -22.49 23.33
N GLU A 439 14.27 -22.92 24.07
CA GLU A 439 15.56 -22.24 24.15
C GLU A 439 16.23 -22.14 22.74
N VAL A 440 16.09 -23.15 21.90
CA VAL A 440 16.57 -23.09 20.52
C VAL A 440 15.80 -22.02 19.74
N LEU A 441 14.49 -21.95 19.91
CA LEU A 441 13.65 -20.92 19.24
C LEU A 441 14.04 -19.49 19.69
N GLU A 442 14.32 -19.29 20.98
CA GLU A 442 14.87 -18.00 21.48
C GLU A 442 16.23 -17.69 20.85
N SER A 443 17.13 -18.68 20.77
CA SER A 443 18.45 -18.49 20.15
C SER A 443 18.38 -18.14 18.68
N VAL A 444 17.31 -18.55 17.98
CA VAL A 444 17.03 -18.11 16.59
C VAL A 444 16.73 -16.61 16.53
N ILE A 445 15.91 -16.07 17.43
CA ILE A 445 15.64 -14.63 17.51
C ILE A 445 16.87 -13.84 17.99
N ASP A 446 17.67 -14.39 18.89
CA ASP A 446 18.94 -13.76 19.30
C ASP A 446 19.88 -13.58 18.12
N LEU A 447 19.95 -14.55 17.20
CA LEU A 447 20.73 -14.41 15.97
C LEU A 447 20.19 -13.27 15.08
N VAL A 448 18.87 -13.04 15.05
CA VAL A 448 18.28 -11.87 14.38
C VAL A 448 18.75 -10.58 15.04
N ALA A 449 18.63 -10.48 16.35
CA ALA A 449 19.04 -9.28 17.09
C ALA A 449 20.54 -8.96 16.91
N GLU A 450 21.41 -9.97 16.84
CA GLU A 450 22.84 -9.81 16.70
C GLU A 450 23.33 -9.58 15.26
N GLY A 451 22.67 -10.18 14.26
CA GLY A 451 23.22 -10.33 12.90
C GLY A 451 22.40 -9.72 11.79
N TRP A 452 21.14 -9.35 12.00
CA TRP A 452 20.23 -8.95 10.93
C TRP A 452 20.58 -7.62 10.25
N SER A 453 21.58 -6.93 10.74
CA SER A 453 22.09 -5.69 10.10
C SER A 453 22.56 -5.88 8.65
N GLY A 454 22.94 -7.11 8.24
CA GLY A 454 23.31 -7.43 6.86
C GLY A 454 22.13 -7.37 5.91
N PRO A 455 21.07 -8.17 6.12
CA PRO A 455 19.82 -8.08 5.35
C PRO A 455 19.23 -6.67 5.33
N CYS A 456 19.15 -5.98 6.47
CA CYS A 456 18.66 -4.61 6.54
C CYS A 456 19.48 -3.63 5.67
N ALA A 457 20.81 -3.78 5.65
CA ALA A 457 21.67 -2.94 4.80
C ALA A 457 21.44 -3.22 3.30
N ALA A 458 21.18 -4.47 2.93
CA ALA A 458 20.84 -4.87 1.57
C ALA A 458 19.45 -4.30 1.14
N ASP A 459 18.45 -4.37 2.02
CA ASP A 459 17.13 -3.78 1.78
C ASP A 459 17.22 -2.26 1.60
N LEU A 460 17.96 -1.55 2.46
CA LEU A 460 18.22 -0.11 2.30
C LEU A 460 18.92 0.20 0.97
N ALA A 461 19.89 -0.65 0.55
CA ALA A 461 20.60 -0.47 -0.71
C ALA A 461 19.66 -0.58 -1.91
N VAL A 462 18.77 -1.58 -1.94
CA VAL A 462 17.78 -1.76 -3.02
C VAL A 462 16.72 -0.66 -3.03
N MET A 463 16.36 -0.11 -1.89
CA MET A 463 15.43 1.03 -1.82
C MET A 463 16.05 2.31 -2.38
N ILE A 464 17.32 2.56 -2.12
CA ILE A 464 17.97 3.86 -2.40
C ILE A 464 18.65 3.85 -3.79
N LEU A 465 19.46 2.84 -4.11
CA LEU A 465 20.35 2.88 -5.28
C LEU A 465 19.62 2.83 -6.63
N PRO A 466 18.60 1.98 -6.87
CA PRO A 466 17.81 2.02 -8.10
C PRO A 466 17.00 3.32 -8.22
N GLY A 467 16.47 3.85 -7.12
CA GLY A 467 15.79 5.14 -7.11
C GLY A 467 16.73 6.28 -7.53
N LEU A 468 17.96 6.29 -7.00
CA LEU A 468 19.00 7.25 -7.38
C LEU A 468 19.40 7.08 -8.85
N LEU A 469 19.57 5.85 -9.33
CA LEU A 469 19.88 5.56 -10.73
C LEU A 469 18.81 6.15 -11.66
N GLY A 470 17.54 5.94 -11.36
CA GLY A 470 16.42 6.49 -12.11
C GLY A 470 16.38 8.01 -12.10
N GLU A 471 16.59 8.64 -10.94
CA GLU A 471 16.67 10.12 -10.79
C GLU A 471 17.81 10.71 -11.63
N LEU A 472 19.00 10.10 -11.60
CA LEU A 472 20.14 10.55 -12.40
C LEU A 472 19.88 10.41 -13.90
N ALA A 473 19.28 9.32 -14.36
CA ALA A 473 18.92 9.11 -15.75
C ALA A 473 17.87 10.13 -16.22
N GLU A 474 16.86 10.40 -15.41
CA GLU A 474 15.83 11.39 -15.72
C GLU A 474 16.41 12.81 -15.76
N ARG A 475 17.20 13.19 -14.76
CA ARG A 475 17.75 14.54 -14.61
C ARG A 475 18.87 14.86 -15.62
N TRP A 476 19.74 13.89 -15.93
CA TRP A 476 20.91 14.11 -16.79
C TRP A 476 20.69 13.72 -18.24
N CYS A 477 19.85 12.73 -18.49
CA CYS A 477 19.63 12.19 -19.83
C CYS A 477 18.24 12.47 -20.39
N GLY A 478 17.31 13.06 -19.58
CA GLY A 478 15.94 13.37 -19.98
C GLY A 478 15.07 12.10 -20.24
N ARG A 479 15.47 10.92 -19.74
CA ARG A 479 14.73 9.67 -19.95
C ARG A 479 13.96 9.29 -18.70
N PRO A 480 12.63 9.08 -18.79
CA PRO A 480 11.79 8.71 -17.65
C PRO A 480 12.31 7.45 -16.95
N ARG A 481 12.29 7.45 -15.61
CA ARG A 481 12.72 6.29 -14.80
C ARG A 481 11.95 5.01 -15.12
N SER A 482 10.65 5.11 -15.44
CA SER A 482 9.80 3.99 -15.83
C SER A 482 10.25 3.31 -17.14
N GLU A 483 10.93 4.04 -18.01
CA GLU A 483 11.43 3.52 -19.28
C GLU A 483 12.79 2.82 -19.12
N VAL A 484 13.69 3.38 -18.31
CA VAL A 484 15.08 2.93 -18.24
C VAL A 484 15.34 1.86 -17.17
N LEU A 485 14.70 1.94 -16.00
CA LEU A 485 14.98 1.01 -14.91
C LEU A 485 14.67 -0.45 -15.23
N PRO A 486 13.56 -0.81 -15.93
CA PRO A 486 13.31 -2.20 -16.27
C PRO A 486 14.45 -2.86 -17.04
N THR A 487 15.08 -2.13 -17.98
CA THR A 487 16.20 -2.62 -18.77
C THR A 487 17.54 -2.55 -18.01
N LEU A 488 17.83 -1.44 -17.31
CA LEU A 488 19.08 -1.27 -16.58
C LEU A 488 19.27 -2.25 -15.41
N LEU A 489 18.20 -2.83 -14.90
CA LEU A 489 18.23 -3.77 -13.76
C LEU A 489 18.05 -5.24 -14.20
N GLN A 490 18.19 -5.56 -15.49
CA GLN A 490 18.11 -6.93 -16.05
C GLN A 490 19.46 -7.64 -16.05
N GLY A 491 19.44 -8.97 -16.20
CA GLY A 491 20.62 -9.82 -16.38
C GLY A 491 21.43 -9.95 -15.08
N VAL A 492 20.79 -9.97 -13.92
CA VAL A 492 21.45 -10.12 -12.62
C VAL A 492 21.41 -11.58 -12.20
N GLU A 493 22.56 -12.22 -12.06
CA GLU A 493 22.60 -13.56 -11.47
C GLU A 493 22.27 -13.51 -9.97
N VAL A 494 21.24 -14.25 -9.56
CA VAL A 494 20.77 -14.30 -8.18
C VAL A 494 20.83 -15.71 -7.61
N LYS A 495 21.24 -15.83 -6.33
CA LYS A 495 21.34 -17.14 -5.64
C LYS A 495 19.99 -17.88 -5.54
N SER A 496 18.87 -17.19 -5.64
CA SER A 496 17.53 -17.79 -5.58
C SER A 496 17.20 -18.71 -6.78
N GLU A 497 17.96 -18.65 -7.87
CA GLU A 497 17.83 -19.58 -9.00
C GLU A 497 18.56 -20.91 -8.78
N GLU A 498 19.52 -20.96 -7.89
CA GLU A 498 20.39 -22.14 -7.68
C GLU A 498 19.59 -23.40 -7.29
N PRO A 499 18.58 -23.34 -6.40
CA PRO A 499 17.72 -24.49 -6.11
C PRO A 499 17.07 -25.09 -7.37
N ALA A 500 16.50 -24.24 -8.22
CA ALA A 500 15.88 -24.68 -9.47
C ALA A 500 16.88 -25.35 -10.43
N ARG A 501 18.10 -24.79 -10.54
CA ARG A 501 19.18 -25.40 -11.36
C ARG A 501 19.61 -26.77 -10.83
N MET A 502 19.70 -26.96 -9.52
CA MET A 502 20.05 -28.25 -8.92
C MET A 502 18.97 -29.29 -9.20
N LEU A 503 17.70 -28.93 -8.99
CA LEU A 503 16.56 -29.83 -9.27
C LEU A 503 16.46 -30.15 -10.77
N TRP A 504 16.72 -29.19 -11.64
CA TRP A 504 16.77 -29.41 -13.09
C TRP A 504 17.89 -30.36 -13.51
N ARG A 505 19.10 -30.23 -12.91
CA ARG A 505 20.21 -31.17 -13.16
C ARG A 505 19.82 -32.59 -12.75
N LEU A 506 19.23 -32.75 -11.56
CA LEU A 506 18.67 -34.00 -11.08
C LEU A 506 17.64 -34.59 -12.05
N ALA A 507 16.71 -33.73 -12.55
CA ALA A 507 15.72 -34.18 -13.52
C ALA A 507 16.34 -34.73 -14.81
N ARG A 508 17.42 -34.08 -15.32
CA ARG A 508 18.10 -34.51 -16.51
C ARG A 508 18.90 -35.80 -16.37
N SER A 509 19.56 -36.02 -15.25
CA SER A 509 20.39 -37.20 -15.00
C SER A 509 19.55 -38.37 -14.54
N SER A 510 18.57 -38.17 -13.63
CA SER A 510 17.81 -39.27 -13.01
C SER A 510 16.49 -39.63 -13.69
N LEU A 511 15.99 -38.80 -14.63
CA LEU A 511 14.75 -39.02 -15.39
C LEU A 511 14.97 -38.84 -16.92
N PRO A 512 15.93 -39.52 -17.53
CA PRO A 512 16.22 -39.36 -18.96
C PRO A 512 15.07 -39.93 -19.82
N GLY A 513 14.56 -39.08 -20.73
CA GLY A 513 13.58 -39.51 -21.77
C GLY A 513 12.11 -39.31 -21.42
N SER A 514 11.76 -38.77 -20.25
CA SER A 514 10.38 -38.49 -19.87
C SER A 514 9.91 -37.10 -20.37
N ALA A 515 9.87 -36.90 -21.68
CA ALA A 515 9.15 -35.79 -22.28
C ALA A 515 7.64 -36.01 -22.04
N GLY A 516 7.07 -35.38 -21.04
CA GLY A 516 5.63 -35.45 -20.77
C GLY A 516 5.18 -35.96 -19.40
N GLY A 517 6.01 -35.90 -18.35
CA GLY A 517 5.56 -36.13 -16.98
C GLY A 517 5.22 -37.55 -16.54
N ALA A 518 5.55 -38.56 -17.35
CA ALA A 518 5.25 -39.97 -17.09
C ALA A 518 6.44 -40.77 -16.54
N GLY A 519 7.22 -40.20 -15.64
CA GLY A 519 8.14 -40.97 -14.80
C GLY A 519 7.32 -41.63 -13.69
N THR A 520 6.98 -42.89 -13.90
CA THR A 520 6.09 -43.68 -13.06
C THR A 520 6.80 -44.26 -11.84
N GLY A 521 7.11 -43.45 -10.86
CA GLY A 521 7.66 -43.93 -9.60
C GLY A 521 7.28 -43.00 -8.47
N ASP A 522 7.05 -43.53 -7.29
CA ASP A 522 6.98 -42.73 -6.07
C ASP A 522 8.37 -42.23 -5.65
N TYR A 523 8.40 -41.33 -4.70
CA TYR A 523 9.66 -40.76 -4.16
C TYR A 523 10.62 -41.85 -3.68
N ALA A 524 10.16 -42.89 -3.02
CA ALA A 524 10.99 -43.95 -2.44
C ALA A 524 11.71 -44.75 -3.54
N SER A 525 10.97 -45.12 -4.59
CA SER A 525 11.52 -45.83 -5.75
C SER A 525 12.55 -44.97 -6.49
N TRP A 526 12.25 -43.69 -6.73
CA TRP A 526 13.19 -42.76 -7.35
C TRP A 526 14.44 -42.59 -6.49
N ARG A 527 14.29 -42.35 -5.19
CA ARG A 527 15.41 -42.14 -4.28
C ARG A 527 16.38 -43.32 -4.20
N SER A 528 15.83 -44.51 -4.15
CA SER A 528 16.65 -45.75 -4.13
C SER A 528 17.33 -46.07 -5.47
N GLY A 529 16.82 -45.56 -6.57
CA GLY A 529 17.38 -45.72 -7.91
C GLY A 529 18.42 -44.66 -8.31
N LEU A 530 18.70 -43.66 -7.47
CA LEU A 530 19.68 -42.63 -7.81
C LEU A 530 21.10 -43.19 -7.86
N LEU A 531 21.85 -42.77 -8.89
CA LEU A 531 23.30 -42.96 -8.95
C LEU A 531 24.00 -42.14 -7.85
N GLU A 532 25.21 -42.52 -7.46
CA GLU A 532 25.91 -41.89 -6.32
C GLU A 532 26.05 -40.37 -6.47
N ASP A 533 26.37 -39.85 -7.66
CA ASP A 533 26.54 -38.43 -7.91
C ASP A 533 25.19 -37.66 -7.77
N ASP A 534 24.11 -38.24 -8.28
CA ASP A 534 22.76 -37.67 -8.15
C ASP A 534 22.27 -37.72 -6.71
N ALA A 535 22.55 -38.78 -5.99
CA ALA A 535 22.25 -38.93 -4.58
C ALA A 535 22.99 -37.87 -3.76
N ARG A 536 24.27 -37.61 -4.03
CA ARG A 536 25.06 -36.54 -3.41
C ARG A 536 24.49 -35.16 -3.75
N LEU A 537 24.12 -34.93 -5.02
CA LEU A 537 23.53 -33.66 -5.45
C LEU A 537 22.19 -33.39 -4.74
N PHE A 538 21.37 -34.42 -4.56
CA PHE A 538 20.09 -34.28 -3.82
C PHE A 538 20.31 -34.02 -2.32
N GLU A 539 21.30 -34.70 -1.71
CA GLU A 539 21.68 -34.42 -0.30
C GLU A 539 22.22 -32.99 -0.15
N ASP A 540 23.07 -32.50 -1.07
CA ASP A 540 23.55 -31.12 -1.06
C ASP A 540 22.38 -30.12 -1.23
N PHE A 541 21.42 -30.43 -2.10
CA PHE A 541 20.18 -29.64 -2.22
C PHE A 541 19.43 -29.58 -0.88
N LEU A 542 19.16 -30.70 -0.23
CA LEU A 542 18.46 -30.76 1.03
C LEU A 542 19.24 -30.06 2.17
N HIS A 543 20.56 -30.17 2.16
CA HIS A 543 21.42 -29.49 3.13
C HIS A 543 21.35 -27.97 2.98
N ARG A 544 21.46 -27.46 1.75
CA ARG A 544 21.54 -26.02 1.46
C ARG A 544 20.16 -25.35 1.39
N PHE A 545 19.18 -26.03 0.85
CA PHE A 545 17.86 -25.46 0.52
C PHE A 545 16.70 -26.22 1.16
N GLY A 546 16.96 -27.29 1.88
CA GLY A 546 15.92 -28.12 2.50
C GLY A 546 15.06 -27.40 3.55
N ALA A 547 15.56 -26.32 4.14
CA ALA A 547 14.78 -25.45 5.03
C ALA A 547 13.69 -24.60 4.30
N ARG A 548 13.73 -24.57 2.97
CA ARG A 548 12.71 -23.88 2.17
C ARG A 548 11.44 -24.72 2.02
N CYS A 549 10.36 -24.04 1.70
CA CYS A 549 9.07 -24.66 1.36
C CYS A 549 8.43 -23.87 0.19
N TYR A 550 7.27 -24.28 -0.27
CA TYR A 550 6.53 -23.56 -1.32
C TYR A 550 6.08 -22.14 -0.89
N ALA A 551 5.90 -21.93 0.41
CA ALA A 551 5.62 -20.62 0.98
C ALA A 551 6.79 -20.24 1.91
N ASP A 552 7.85 -19.73 1.34
CA ASP A 552 9.19 -19.61 1.95
C ASP A 552 9.24 -18.87 3.31
N CYS A 553 8.28 -17.98 3.56
CA CYS A 553 8.19 -17.27 4.84
C CYS A 553 7.12 -17.88 5.79
N SER A 554 6.58 -19.05 5.47
CA SER A 554 5.57 -19.72 6.29
C SER A 554 6.24 -20.62 7.35
N LEU A 555 5.95 -20.37 8.62
CA LEU A 555 6.32 -21.29 9.70
C LEU A 555 5.41 -22.53 9.75
N VAL A 556 4.26 -22.51 9.06
CA VAL A 556 3.27 -23.60 9.09
C VAL A 556 3.48 -24.60 7.93
N SER A 557 4.07 -24.18 6.82
CA SER A 557 4.29 -25.05 5.65
C SER A 557 5.47 -25.99 5.87
N ALA A 558 5.29 -27.26 5.51
CA ALA A 558 6.36 -28.24 5.62
C ALA A 558 7.54 -27.90 4.70
N THR A 559 8.74 -28.03 5.22
CA THR A 559 9.98 -27.81 4.48
C THR A 559 10.36 -29.00 3.61
N PHE A 560 11.25 -28.80 2.63
CA PHE A 560 11.77 -29.91 1.83
C PHE A 560 12.60 -30.90 2.66
N THR A 561 13.17 -30.50 3.79
CA THR A 561 13.82 -31.43 4.74
C THR A 561 12.79 -32.33 5.41
N GLU A 562 11.60 -31.81 5.79
CA GLU A 562 10.52 -32.60 6.40
C GLU A 562 9.76 -33.46 5.37
N ARG A 563 9.64 -32.97 4.13
CA ARG A 563 8.90 -33.59 3.03
C ARG A 563 9.76 -33.57 1.74
N PRO A 564 10.79 -34.42 1.66
CA PRO A 564 11.65 -34.50 0.47
C PRO A 564 10.92 -34.90 -0.82
N ASP A 565 9.78 -35.58 -0.69
CA ASP A 565 8.86 -35.89 -1.77
C ASP A 565 8.34 -34.62 -2.50
N LEU A 566 8.18 -33.49 -1.81
CA LEU A 566 7.83 -32.21 -2.44
C LEU A 566 8.96 -31.71 -3.37
N ALA A 567 10.22 -31.90 -3.01
CA ALA A 567 11.35 -31.60 -3.87
C ALA A 567 11.40 -32.52 -5.08
N PHE A 568 11.09 -33.81 -4.92
CA PHE A 568 10.98 -34.76 -6.00
C PHE A 568 9.87 -34.38 -7.00
N GLU A 569 8.71 -33.90 -6.52
CA GLU A 569 7.67 -33.38 -7.42
C GLU A 569 8.19 -32.24 -8.31
N LEU A 570 9.05 -31.36 -7.79
CA LEU A 570 9.71 -30.32 -8.59
C LEU A 570 10.70 -30.94 -9.60
N VAL A 571 11.47 -31.97 -9.21
CA VAL A 571 12.35 -32.70 -10.14
C VAL A 571 11.54 -33.26 -11.31
N ARG A 572 10.41 -33.89 -11.04
CA ARG A 572 9.51 -34.42 -12.11
C ARG A 572 9.03 -33.32 -13.05
N ARG A 573 8.68 -32.15 -12.53
CA ARG A 573 8.23 -31.00 -13.35
C ARG A 573 9.35 -30.41 -14.22
N PHE A 574 10.60 -30.50 -13.79
CA PHE A 574 11.73 -30.10 -14.58
C PHE A 574 12.17 -31.13 -15.64
N ALA A 575 11.61 -32.35 -15.63
CA ALA A 575 11.89 -33.34 -16.63
C ALA A 575 11.52 -32.84 -18.04
N GLY A 576 12.49 -32.83 -18.97
CA GLY A 576 12.34 -32.28 -20.32
C GLY A 576 12.27 -30.74 -20.40
N ALA A 577 12.37 -30.01 -19.27
CA ALA A 577 12.43 -28.55 -19.30
C ALA A 577 13.79 -28.03 -19.82
N PRO A 578 13.85 -26.85 -20.48
CA PRO A 578 15.12 -26.20 -20.82
C PRO A 578 15.83 -25.75 -19.52
N ASP A 579 17.13 -25.44 -19.67
CA ASP A 579 17.90 -24.93 -18.55
C ASP A 579 17.19 -23.70 -17.93
N PRO A 580 16.81 -23.75 -16.65
CA PRO A 580 16.15 -22.62 -16.00
C PRO A 580 17.03 -21.35 -15.96
N ALA A 581 18.34 -21.49 -16.01
CA ALA A 581 19.27 -20.37 -16.09
C ALA A 581 19.19 -19.60 -17.42
N ARG A 582 18.67 -20.26 -18.50
CA ARG A 582 18.51 -19.66 -19.84
C ARG A 582 19.69 -18.75 -20.23
N PRO A 583 20.91 -19.26 -20.32
CA PRO A 583 22.11 -18.44 -20.45
C PRO A 583 22.10 -17.54 -21.69
N GLU A 584 21.40 -17.93 -22.75
CA GLU A 584 21.25 -17.12 -23.97
C GLU A 584 20.39 -15.87 -23.72
N LEU A 585 19.26 -16.02 -23.03
CA LEU A 585 18.38 -14.89 -22.69
C LEU A 585 19.09 -13.94 -21.73
N ARG A 586 19.85 -14.49 -20.77
CA ARG A 586 20.65 -13.67 -19.84
C ARG A 586 21.66 -12.84 -20.58
N ARG A 587 22.45 -13.44 -21.50
CA ARG A 587 23.42 -12.71 -22.32
C ARG A 587 22.76 -11.62 -23.16
N ALA A 588 21.57 -11.87 -23.73
CA ALA A 588 20.83 -10.89 -24.48
C ALA A 588 20.37 -9.72 -23.57
N SER A 589 19.90 -10.02 -22.37
CA SER A 589 19.52 -9.02 -21.37
C SER A 589 20.72 -8.18 -20.89
N GLU A 590 21.86 -8.83 -20.66
CA GLU A 590 23.12 -8.15 -20.30
C GLU A 590 23.57 -7.21 -21.41
N ALA A 591 23.57 -7.68 -22.68
CA ALA A 591 23.92 -6.85 -23.83
C ALA A 591 23.00 -5.64 -23.99
N GLY A 592 21.68 -5.83 -23.92
CA GLY A 592 20.71 -4.72 -23.99
C GLY A 592 20.86 -3.73 -22.84
N ARG A 593 21.18 -4.20 -21.63
CA ARG A 593 21.48 -3.35 -20.47
C ARG A 593 22.72 -2.48 -20.70
N GLU A 594 23.83 -3.09 -21.16
CA GLU A 594 25.08 -2.37 -21.44
C GLU A 594 24.90 -1.37 -22.60
N GLU A 595 24.18 -1.74 -23.66
CA GLU A 595 23.86 -0.84 -24.78
C GLU A 595 23.07 0.38 -24.31
N LEU A 596 22.04 0.19 -23.48
CA LEU A 596 21.25 1.30 -22.91
C LEU A 596 22.12 2.18 -21.99
N LEU A 597 22.94 1.57 -21.12
CA LEU A 597 23.84 2.31 -20.23
C LEU A 597 24.85 3.15 -21.01
N ASP A 598 25.42 2.60 -22.09
CA ASP A 598 26.33 3.32 -22.97
C ASP A 598 25.63 4.47 -23.70
N ALA A 599 24.40 4.24 -24.20
CA ALA A 599 23.59 5.27 -24.81
C ALA A 599 23.29 6.44 -23.84
N LEU A 600 22.97 6.14 -22.57
CA LEU A 600 22.75 7.14 -21.54
C LEU A 600 24.05 7.88 -21.15
N CYS A 601 25.21 7.21 -21.15
CA CYS A 601 26.49 7.80 -20.80
C CYS A 601 27.10 8.67 -21.91
N ARG A 602 26.80 8.38 -23.17
CA ARG A 602 27.41 9.03 -24.35
C ARG A 602 27.28 10.55 -24.37
N PRO A 603 26.12 11.16 -24.03
CA PRO A 603 25.95 12.62 -24.01
C PRO A 603 26.53 13.29 -22.75
N LEU A 604 26.99 12.54 -21.73
CA LEU A 604 27.43 13.05 -20.45
C LEU A 604 28.93 13.37 -20.44
N ASP A 605 29.30 14.33 -19.57
CA ASP A 605 30.70 14.53 -19.24
C ASP A 605 31.32 13.29 -18.54
N PRO A 606 32.66 13.11 -18.58
CA PRO A 606 33.31 11.91 -18.03
C PRO A 606 33.04 11.65 -16.54
N ALA A 607 32.81 12.71 -15.73
CA ALA A 607 32.57 12.55 -14.30
C ALA A 607 31.14 12.04 -14.03
N ARG A 608 30.15 12.62 -14.71
CA ARG A 608 28.73 12.14 -14.64
C ARG A 608 28.57 10.74 -15.20
N ALA A 609 29.22 10.44 -16.34
CA ALA A 609 29.21 9.11 -16.93
C ALA A 609 29.79 8.05 -15.98
N ARG A 610 30.94 8.35 -15.32
CA ARG A 610 31.53 7.45 -14.30
C ARG A 610 30.59 7.25 -13.11
N LEU A 611 29.97 8.32 -12.61
CA LEU A 611 29.06 8.22 -11.47
C LEU A 611 27.82 7.39 -11.84
N LEU A 612 27.21 7.61 -13.01
CA LEU A 612 26.06 6.83 -13.48
C LEU A 612 26.38 5.33 -13.57
N ARG A 613 27.54 4.98 -14.20
CA ARG A 613 28.01 3.59 -14.26
C ARG A 613 28.26 2.98 -12.87
N GLN A 614 28.80 3.80 -11.94
CA GLN A 614 29.06 3.32 -10.59
C GLN A 614 27.77 3.06 -9.80
N VAL A 615 26.80 3.99 -9.88
CA VAL A 615 25.49 3.81 -9.23
C VAL A 615 24.74 2.61 -9.83
N HIS A 616 24.83 2.43 -11.16
CA HIS A 616 24.29 1.24 -11.83
C HIS A 616 24.90 -0.07 -11.26
N ARG A 617 26.25 -0.17 -11.19
CA ARG A 617 26.92 -1.35 -10.59
C ARG A 617 26.50 -1.61 -9.16
N TRP A 618 26.39 -0.55 -8.35
CA TRP A 618 25.90 -0.67 -6.96
C TRP A 618 24.44 -1.14 -6.92
N SER A 619 23.58 -0.69 -7.82
CA SER A 619 22.18 -1.12 -7.90
C SER A 619 22.06 -2.62 -8.21
N LEU A 620 22.84 -3.13 -9.17
CA LEU A 620 22.87 -4.56 -9.47
C LEU A 620 23.36 -5.38 -8.27
N ARG A 621 24.44 -4.92 -7.61
CA ARG A 621 24.96 -5.61 -6.42
C ARG A 621 23.97 -5.58 -5.27
N ALA A 622 23.21 -4.50 -5.10
CA ALA A 622 22.18 -4.40 -4.07
C ALA A 622 21.06 -5.45 -4.28
N ILE A 623 20.64 -5.67 -5.54
CA ILE A 623 19.65 -6.72 -5.87
C ILE A 623 20.19 -8.11 -5.49
N GLN A 624 21.45 -8.43 -5.83
CA GLN A 624 22.06 -9.69 -5.44
C GLN A 624 22.09 -9.89 -3.93
N LEU A 625 22.52 -8.86 -3.18
CA LEU A 625 22.62 -8.92 -1.72
C LEU A 625 21.25 -9.07 -1.06
N ARG A 626 20.21 -8.46 -1.62
CA ARG A 626 18.83 -8.64 -1.13
C ARG A 626 18.38 -10.09 -1.29
N GLU A 627 18.61 -10.70 -2.43
CA GLU A 627 18.25 -12.11 -2.67
C GLU A 627 19.08 -13.07 -1.78
N GLU A 628 20.36 -12.77 -1.52
CA GLU A 628 21.16 -13.48 -0.53
C GLU A 628 20.53 -13.36 0.88
N GLY A 629 20.08 -12.15 1.28
CA GLY A 629 19.42 -11.91 2.57
C GLY A 629 18.08 -12.65 2.69
N ARG A 630 17.31 -12.72 1.60
CA ARG A 630 16.06 -13.50 1.55
C ARG A 630 16.30 -15.01 1.72
N LEU A 631 17.34 -15.54 1.11
CA LEU A 631 17.71 -16.94 1.31
C LEU A 631 18.07 -17.24 2.77
N LEU A 632 18.86 -16.37 3.42
CA LEU A 632 19.18 -16.50 4.84
C LEU A 632 17.92 -16.42 5.72
N GLN A 633 16.95 -15.58 5.36
CA GLN A 633 15.66 -15.51 6.05
C GLN A 633 14.89 -16.82 5.95
N SER A 634 14.80 -17.40 4.76
CA SER A 634 14.13 -18.70 4.55
C SER A 634 14.78 -19.79 5.38
N GLN A 635 16.12 -19.84 5.38
CA GLN A 635 16.87 -20.81 6.19
C GLN A 635 16.61 -20.65 7.70
N LEU A 636 16.62 -19.41 8.19
CA LEU A 636 16.35 -19.10 9.59
C LEU A 636 14.92 -19.53 9.99
N PHE A 637 13.93 -19.26 9.13
CA PHE A 637 12.53 -19.63 9.40
C PHE A 637 12.35 -21.15 9.38
N GLY A 638 13.09 -21.86 8.53
CA GLY A 638 13.12 -23.33 8.55
C GLY A 638 13.67 -23.89 9.87
N GLU A 639 14.74 -23.32 10.42
CA GLU A 639 15.27 -23.76 11.71
C GLU A 639 14.32 -23.41 12.87
N ALA A 640 13.67 -22.23 12.84
CA ALA A 640 12.61 -21.89 13.79
C ALA A 640 11.45 -22.90 13.75
N ARG A 641 11.01 -23.30 12.55
CA ARG A 641 9.97 -24.30 12.37
C ARG A 641 10.37 -25.66 12.96
N LEU A 642 11.61 -26.11 12.77
CA LEU A 642 12.10 -27.37 13.34
C LEU A 642 12.04 -27.33 14.88
N ALA A 643 12.43 -26.22 15.51
CA ALA A 643 12.33 -26.03 16.95
C ALA A 643 10.86 -26.08 17.41
N ILE A 644 9.96 -25.33 16.72
CA ILE A 644 8.53 -25.30 17.01
C ILE A 644 7.93 -26.70 16.94
N ARG A 645 8.21 -27.44 15.87
CA ARG A 645 7.68 -28.80 15.71
C ARG A 645 8.18 -29.74 16.81
N ARG A 646 9.47 -29.64 17.14
CA ARG A 646 10.02 -30.47 18.23
C ARG A 646 9.32 -30.18 19.55
N THR A 647 9.07 -28.90 19.86
CA THR A 647 8.30 -28.51 21.04
C THR A 647 6.88 -29.12 21.00
N GLY A 648 6.22 -29.09 19.85
CA GLY A 648 4.90 -29.72 19.65
C GLY A 648 4.90 -31.22 19.88
N GLU A 649 5.92 -31.94 19.40
CA GLU A 649 6.10 -33.37 19.61
C GLU A 649 6.29 -33.72 21.11
N LEU A 650 7.03 -32.88 21.82
CA LEU A 650 7.27 -33.06 23.24
C LEU A 650 6.01 -32.75 24.06
N LEU A 651 5.26 -31.72 23.73
CA LEU A 651 3.96 -31.40 24.33
C LEU A 651 2.90 -32.46 24.05
N LEU A 652 2.92 -33.09 22.87
CA LEU A 652 2.08 -34.27 22.57
C LEU A 652 2.43 -35.44 23.47
N ARG A 653 3.74 -35.77 23.64
CA ARG A 653 4.19 -36.84 24.55
C ARG A 653 3.74 -36.61 25.99
N SER A 654 3.69 -35.35 26.41
CA SER A 654 3.19 -34.92 27.71
C SER A 654 1.67 -34.85 27.79
N GLN A 655 0.93 -35.26 26.74
CA GLN A 655 -0.53 -35.24 26.63
C GLN A 655 -1.16 -33.83 26.79
N VAL A 656 -0.39 -32.77 26.50
CA VAL A 656 -0.86 -31.38 26.54
C VAL A 656 -1.56 -31.01 25.22
N LEU A 657 -1.06 -31.54 24.09
CA LEU A 657 -1.63 -31.35 22.77
C LEU A 657 -2.16 -32.67 22.21
N GLY A 658 -3.17 -32.61 21.33
CA GLY A 658 -3.72 -33.77 20.63
C GLY A 658 -2.93 -34.13 19.36
N SER A 659 -2.22 -33.15 18.77
CA SER A 659 -1.30 -33.34 17.66
C SER A 659 -0.13 -32.33 17.73
N PRO A 660 1.04 -32.62 17.11
CA PRO A 660 2.15 -31.68 17.10
C PRO A 660 1.82 -30.37 16.37
N GLU A 661 0.91 -30.42 15.40
CA GLU A 661 0.50 -29.27 14.58
C GLU A 661 -0.35 -28.27 15.35
N GLU A 662 -0.99 -28.70 16.45
CA GLU A 662 -1.78 -27.81 17.31
C GLU A 662 -0.94 -26.70 17.96
N ILE A 663 0.38 -26.89 18.06
CA ILE A 663 1.30 -25.85 18.56
C ILE A 663 1.23 -24.55 17.75
N PHE A 664 0.94 -24.62 16.44
CA PHE A 664 0.82 -23.44 15.62
C PHE A 664 -0.41 -22.57 15.96
N ASP A 665 -1.42 -23.15 16.59
CA ASP A 665 -2.61 -22.43 17.05
C ASP A 665 -2.44 -21.77 18.44
N LEU A 666 -1.26 -21.91 19.07
CA LEU A 666 -0.81 -21.20 20.27
C LEU A 666 0.00 -19.95 19.92
N THR A 667 0.05 -18.96 20.80
CA THR A 667 1.09 -17.90 20.72
C THR A 667 2.40 -18.42 21.29
N TRP A 668 3.51 -17.74 20.99
CA TRP A 668 4.81 -18.16 21.55
C TRP A 668 4.86 -18.04 23.08
N GLU A 669 4.21 -17.01 23.62
CA GLU A 669 4.09 -16.83 25.07
C GLU A 669 3.32 -17.99 25.73
N GLU A 670 2.27 -18.50 25.09
CA GLU A 670 1.52 -19.66 25.55
C GLU A 670 2.35 -20.94 25.46
N VAL A 671 3.08 -21.14 24.35
CA VAL A 671 4.02 -22.27 24.21
C VAL A 671 5.03 -22.28 25.35
N ARG A 672 5.62 -21.12 25.65
CA ARG A 672 6.57 -20.96 26.75
C ARG A 672 5.92 -21.22 28.11
N ALA A 673 4.72 -20.72 28.33
CA ALA A 673 3.99 -20.97 29.57
C ALA A 673 3.69 -22.47 29.77
N LEU A 674 3.32 -23.17 28.69
CA LEU A 674 3.12 -24.64 28.72
C LEU A 674 4.43 -25.39 28.96
N ALA A 675 5.52 -25.01 28.29
CA ALA A 675 6.84 -25.61 28.46
C ALA A 675 7.35 -25.45 29.90
N ASN A 676 7.04 -24.33 30.56
CA ASN A 676 7.42 -24.04 31.92
C ASN A 676 6.44 -24.54 33.00
N GLY A 677 5.29 -25.11 32.59
CA GLY A 677 4.24 -25.54 33.50
C GLY A 677 3.51 -24.41 34.22
N SER A 678 3.54 -23.20 33.64
CA SER A 678 2.93 -21.97 34.18
C SER A 678 1.67 -21.54 33.44
N TYR A 679 1.15 -22.36 32.48
CA TYR A 679 -0.07 -22.06 31.77
C TYR A 679 -1.27 -22.16 32.70
N PRO A 680 -2.12 -21.07 32.81
CA PRO A 680 -3.07 -21.00 33.93
C PRO A 680 -4.30 -21.91 33.80
N TYR A 681 -4.70 -22.26 32.59
CA TYR A 681 -5.96 -23.03 32.35
C TYR A 681 -5.78 -24.11 31.27
N PRO A 682 -4.95 -25.14 31.52
CA PRO A 682 -4.65 -26.16 30.51
C PRO A 682 -5.91 -26.95 30.06
N GLU A 683 -6.93 -27.06 30.90
CA GLU A 683 -8.19 -27.71 30.59
C GLU A 683 -9.03 -26.97 29.53
N CYS A 684 -8.84 -25.67 29.37
CA CYS A 684 -9.52 -24.86 28.35
C CYS A 684 -8.84 -24.93 26.99
N LEU A 685 -7.63 -25.49 26.92
CA LEU A 685 -6.77 -25.45 25.73
C LEU A 685 -7.44 -26.08 24.49
N PRO A 686 -8.05 -27.26 24.53
CA PRO A 686 -8.69 -27.85 23.33
C PRO A 686 -9.78 -26.96 22.72
N GLY A 687 -10.59 -26.33 23.57
CA GLY A 687 -11.64 -25.41 23.13
C GLY A 687 -11.07 -24.15 22.48
N LEU A 688 -10.02 -23.58 23.05
CA LEU A 688 -9.30 -22.41 22.53
C LEU A 688 -8.68 -22.69 21.16
N LEU A 689 -8.00 -23.83 21.01
CA LEU A 689 -7.35 -24.23 19.75
C LEU A 689 -8.39 -24.44 18.65
N ALA A 690 -9.51 -25.11 18.96
CA ALA A 690 -10.60 -25.34 18.03
C ALA A 690 -11.22 -24.02 17.56
N GLU A 691 -11.41 -23.04 18.44
CA GLU A 691 -11.98 -21.72 18.11
C GLU A 691 -11.01 -20.91 17.22
N ARG A 692 -9.73 -20.91 17.54
CA ARG A 692 -8.71 -20.22 16.74
C ARG A 692 -8.61 -20.79 15.33
N ARG A 693 -8.71 -22.11 15.18
CA ARG A 693 -8.70 -22.78 13.87
C ARG A 693 -9.93 -22.40 13.06
N ARG A 694 -11.13 -22.48 13.65
CA ARG A 694 -12.39 -22.05 13.00
C ARG A 694 -12.35 -20.58 12.58
N SER A 695 -11.86 -19.69 13.45
CA SER A 695 -11.72 -18.26 13.13
C SER A 695 -10.78 -18.04 11.96
N ARG A 696 -9.62 -18.72 11.93
CA ARG A 696 -8.65 -18.61 10.85
C ARG A 696 -9.21 -19.10 9.51
N GLU A 697 -9.96 -20.21 9.51
CA GLU A 697 -10.64 -20.72 8.32
C GLU A 697 -11.70 -19.73 7.81
N ALA A 698 -12.51 -19.16 8.69
CA ALA A 698 -13.50 -18.15 8.33
C ALA A 698 -12.87 -16.87 7.75
N TRP A 699 -11.70 -16.45 8.26
CA TRP A 699 -10.98 -15.27 7.77
C TRP A 699 -10.24 -15.47 6.44
N ALA A 700 -10.12 -16.72 5.96
CA ALA A 700 -9.49 -16.99 4.67
C ALA A 700 -10.25 -16.30 3.53
N ASP A 701 -11.58 -16.32 3.58
CA ASP A 701 -12.48 -15.77 2.56
C ASP A 701 -12.85 -14.29 2.82
N GLU A 702 -12.53 -13.75 4.01
CA GLU A 702 -12.85 -12.38 4.42
C GLU A 702 -11.60 -11.57 4.77
N PRO A 703 -10.72 -11.25 3.80
CA PRO A 703 -9.53 -10.46 4.09
C PRO A 703 -9.90 -9.04 4.53
N PRO A 704 -9.18 -8.47 5.52
CA PRO A 704 -9.33 -7.06 5.84
C PRO A 704 -8.83 -6.19 4.67
N PRO A 705 -9.21 -4.89 4.62
CA PRO A 705 -8.66 -3.95 3.66
C PRO A 705 -7.13 -3.93 3.71
N ALA A 706 -6.47 -3.71 2.55
CA ALA A 706 -5.02 -3.67 2.49
C ALA A 706 -4.43 -2.42 3.14
N LEU A 707 -5.18 -1.31 3.12
CA LEU A 707 -4.83 -0.04 3.78
C LEU A 707 -6.09 0.56 4.42
N PHE A 708 -6.06 0.80 5.72
CA PHE A 708 -7.20 1.36 6.47
C PHE A 708 -6.76 2.07 7.75
N VAL A 709 -7.68 2.87 8.32
CA VAL A 709 -7.46 3.58 9.58
C VAL A 709 -8.41 3.04 10.65
N MET A 710 -7.87 2.84 11.86
CA MET A 710 -8.61 2.40 13.03
C MET A 710 -8.19 3.22 14.25
N ARG A 711 -9.10 3.46 15.18
CA ARG A 711 -8.70 3.98 16.50
C ARG A 711 -7.98 2.92 17.32
N ALA A 712 -6.99 3.35 18.10
CA ALA A 712 -6.35 2.45 19.06
C ALA A 712 -7.40 1.85 20.02
N GLY A 713 -7.41 0.52 20.13
CA GLY A 713 -8.39 -0.22 20.95
C GLY A 713 -9.68 -0.62 20.22
N GLU A 714 -9.95 -0.13 19.01
CA GLU A 714 -11.01 -0.68 18.17
C GLU A 714 -10.61 -2.05 17.61
N THR A 715 -11.60 -2.89 17.35
CA THR A 715 -11.45 -4.14 16.60
C THR A 715 -12.26 -4.04 15.31
N LEU A 716 -11.80 -4.69 14.24
CA LEU A 716 -12.62 -4.85 13.04
C LEU A 716 -13.87 -5.65 13.43
N GLY A 717 -15.04 -4.99 13.45
CA GLY A 717 -16.30 -5.62 13.80
C GLY A 717 -16.65 -6.81 12.91
N ARG A 718 -17.46 -7.74 13.42
CA ARG A 718 -18.02 -8.85 12.61
C ARG A 718 -18.81 -8.36 11.40
N ASP A 719 -19.38 -7.13 11.49
CA ASP A 719 -20.22 -6.49 10.46
C ASP A 719 -19.44 -5.58 9.52
N GLY A 720 -18.14 -5.44 9.70
CA GLY A 720 -17.23 -4.77 8.75
C GLY A 720 -17.09 -5.57 7.46
N ARG A 721 -18.22 -5.84 6.79
CA ARG A 721 -18.23 -6.21 5.39
C ARG A 721 -17.61 -5.03 4.64
N GLY A 722 -16.34 -5.19 4.27
CA GLY A 722 -15.89 -4.56 3.05
C GLY A 722 -16.94 -4.89 1.97
N PRO A 723 -17.11 -4.09 0.93
CA PRO A 723 -18.09 -4.37 -0.10
C PRO A 723 -17.99 -5.84 -0.47
N ALA A 724 -19.12 -6.55 -0.32
CA ALA A 724 -19.18 -7.94 -0.69
C ALA A 724 -18.59 -8.06 -2.08
N PRO A 725 -17.65 -8.97 -2.33
CA PRO A 725 -17.13 -9.12 -3.68
C PRO A 725 -18.35 -9.34 -4.57
N ALA A 726 -18.52 -8.51 -5.61
CA ALA A 726 -19.60 -8.67 -6.55
C ALA A 726 -19.45 -10.06 -7.17
N ASN A 727 -20.29 -11.00 -6.73
CA ASN A 727 -20.30 -12.36 -7.23
C ASN A 727 -20.85 -12.35 -8.66
N GLY A 728 -19.97 -12.39 -9.64
CA GLY A 728 -20.29 -12.61 -11.05
C GLY A 728 -19.02 -12.85 -11.85
N PRO A 729 -19.02 -13.74 -12.84
CA PRO A 729 -17.91 -13.87 -13.76
C PRO A 729 -17.72 -12.49 -14.43
N GLY A 730 -16.48 -11.98 -14.41
CA GLY A 730 -16.14 -10.74 -15.07
C GLY A 730 -16.52 -10.81 -16.56
N PRO A 731 -16.84 -9.68 -17.18
CA PRO A 731 -17.22 -9.66 -18.60
C PRO A 731 -16.08 -10.21 -19.45
N GLN A 732 -16.35 -11.26 -20.19
CA GLN A 732 -15.49 -11.83 -21.20
C GLN A 732 -15.09 -10.74 -22.23
N GLY A 733 -13.81 -10.68 -22.60
CA GLY A 733 -13.33 -9.85 -23.70
C GLY A 733 -12.64 -8.51 -23.33
N ARG A 734 -12.30 -8.25 -22.06
CA ARG A 734 -11.63 -6.99 -21.66
C ARG A 734 -10.18 -7.23 -21.26
N ALA A 735 -9.24 -6.40 -21.80
CA ALA A 735 -7.86 -6.40 -21.37
C ALA A 735 -7.72 -5.83 -19.94
N LEU A 736 -7.06 -6.56 -19.04
CA LEU A 736 -6.60 -6.07 -17.75
C LEU A 736 -5.24 -5.39 -17.94
N SER A 737 -4.95 -4.37 -17.16
CA SER A 737 -3.67 -3.64 -17.22
C SER A 737 -2.89 -3.79 -15.92
N GLY A 738 -1.56 -3.77 -16.03
CA GLY A 738 -0.66 -3.87 -14.90
C GLY A 738 0.68 -3.16 -15.17
N VAL A 739 1.57 -3.23 -14.18
CA VAL A 739 2.93 -2.69 -14.29
C VAL A 739 3.82 -3.74 -14.96
N VAL A 740 4.47 -3.35 -16.05
CA VAL A 740 5.40 -4.19 -16.79
C VAL A 740 6.65 -4.46 -15.94
N VAL A 741 6.96 -5.73 -15.72
CA VAL A 741 8.18 -6.17 -15.01
C VAL A 741 9.14 -6.94 -15.91
N SER A 742 8.62 -7.58 -16.95
CA SER A 742 9.40 -8.24 -17.98
C SER A 742 8.69 -8.11 -19.33
N ARG A 743 9.41 -7.64 -20.34
CA ARG A 743 8.87 -7.39 -21.68
C ARG A 743 8.68 -8.69 -22.47
N GLY A 744 7.93 -8.60 -23.57
CA GLY A 744 7.65 -9.70 -24.49
C GLY A 744 6.18 -10.08 -24.49
N LYS A 745 5.82 -11.03 -25.36
CA LYS A 745 4.44 -11.50 -25.51
C LYS A 745 4.38 -12.99 -25.25
N ALA A 746 3.33 -13.42 -24.57
CA ALA A 746 3.04 -14.81 -24.33
C ALA A 746 1.58 -15.11 -24.60
N ARG A 747 1.29 -16.28 -25.17
CA ARG A 747 -0.05 -16.79 -25.36
C ARG A 747 -0.12 -18.21 -24.83
N GLY A 748 -1.14 -18.50 -24.03
CA GLY A 748 -1.29 -19.82 -23.42
C GLY A 748 -2.54 -19.92 -22.55
N ARG A 749 -2.70 -21.10 -21.95
CA ARG A 749 -3.77 -21.32 -20.95
C ARG A 749 -3.37 -20.61 -19.65
N ALA A 750 -4.30 -19.91 -19.04
CA ALA A 750 -4.12 -19.36 -17.72
C ALA A 750 -4.19 -20.47 -16.68
N ARG A 751 -3.26 -20.49 -15.76
CA ARG A 751 -3.30 -21.30 -14.55
C ARG A 751 -3.37 -20.38 -13.36
N VAL A 752 -4.55 -20.33 -12.72
CA VAL A 752 -4.80 -19.49 -11.55
C VAL A 752 -4.41 -20.25 -10.30
N LEU A 753 -3.25 -19.93 -9.73
CA LEU A 753 -2.72 -20.59 -8.54
C LEU A 753 -2.87 -19.68 -7.31
N ARG A 754 -3.44 -20.23 -6.24
CA ARG A 754 -3.55 -19.58 -4.92
C ARG A 754 -2.67 -20.24 -3.86
N ASP A 755 -2.48 -21.53 -3.96
CA ASP A 755 -1.63 -22.34 -3.07
C ASP A 755 -0.72 -23.26 -3.90
N PRO A 756 0.57 -22.93 -4.04
CA PRO A 756 1.51 -23.70 -4.86
C PRO A 756 1.80 -25.10 -4.31
N SER A 757 1.41 -25.38 -3.05
CA SER A 757 1.59 -26.72 -2.43
C SER A 757 0.50 -27.71 -2.84
N ARG A 758 -0.65 -27.21 -3.31
CA ARG A 758 -1.84 -28.04 -3.61
C ARG A 758 -2.20 -28.05 -5.09
N GLU A 759 -1.75 -27.04 -5.83
CA GLU A 759 -2.13 -26.77 -7.19
C GLU A 759 -0.90 -26.93 -8.11
N THR A 760 -1.09 -27.30 -9.36
CA THR A 760 -0.01 -27.59 -10.30
C THR A 760 -0.02 -26.61 -11.47
N LEU A 761 1.16 -26.26 -11.97
CA LEU A 761 1.38 -25.51 -13.20
C LEU A 761 2.02 -26.44 -14.24
N GLU A 762 1.43 -26.52 -15.43
CA GLU A 762 2.05 -27.18 -16.57
C GLU A 762 2.99 -26.22 -17.32
N ARG A 763 3.95 -26.79 -18.01
CA ARG A 763 4.94 -25.99 -18.72
C ARG A 763 4.30 -25.15 -19.83
N GLY A 764 4.64 -23.86 -19.85
CA GLY A 764 4.17 -22.91 -20.87
C GLY A 764 2.81 -22.29 -20.56
N GLU A 765 2.13 -22.72 -19.50
CA GLU A 765 0.92 -22.04 -19.03
C GLU A 765 1.26 -20.63 -18.51
N ILE A 766 0.29 -19.72 -18.57
CA ILE A 766 0.40 -18.37 -18.00
C ILE A 766 0.04 -18.44 -16.54
N LEU A 767 1.02 -18.24 -15.67
CA LEU A 767 0.80 -18.23 -14.22
C LEU A 767 0.06 -16.96 -13.81
N VAL A 768 -1.11 -17.13 -13.23
CA VAL A 768 -1.91 -16.05 -12.62
C VAL A 768 -2.00 -16.29 -11.11
N ALA A 769 -1.49 -15.36 -10.31
CA ALA A 769 -1.44 -15.55 -8.86
C ALA A 769 -1.66 -14.25 -8.09
N PRO A 770 -2.09 -14.31 -6.81
CA PRO A 770 -2.20 -13.11 -5.97
C PRO A 770 -0.85 -12.43 -5.74
N SER A 771 0.21 -13.20 -5.55
CA SER A 771 1.60 -12.79 -5.36
C SER A 771 2.52 -13.98 -5.52
N ALA A 772 3.83 -13.77 -5.58
CA ALA A 772 4.82 -14.85 -5.67
C ALA A 772 6.01 -14.55 -4.75
N ASP A 773 6.25 -15.44 -3.79
CA ASP A 773 7.41 -15.43 -2.91
C ASP A 773 8.57 -16.29 -3.48
N PRO A 774 9.74 -16.35 -2.82
CA PRO A 774 10.87 -17.14 -3.31
C PRO A 774 10.60 -18.64 -3.52
N GLY A 775 9.64 -19.21 -2.83
CA GLY A 775 9.22 -20.61 -3.02
C GLY A 775 8.58 -20.87 -4.39
N TRP A 776 8.04 -19.83 -5.03
CA TRP A 776 7.42 -19.94 -6.36
C TRP A 776 8.43 -19.95 -7.52
N THR A 777 9.72 -19.71 -7.26
CA THR A 777 10.75 -19.67 -8.31
C THR A 777 10.68 -20.83 -9.28
N PRO A 778 10.56 -22.10 -8.84
CA PRO A 778 10.48 -23.23 -9.77
C PRO A 778 9.24 -23.18 -10.66
N LEU A 779 8.09 -22.69 -10.15
CA LEU A 779 6.86 -22.57 -10.93
C LEU A 779 6.95 -21.42 -11.93
N ILE A 780 7.49 -20.28 -11.53
CA ILE A 780 7.71 -19.14 -12.43
C ILE A 780 8.59 -19.54 -13.60
N LEU A 781 9.66 -20.31 -13.34
CA LEU A 781 10.60 -20.76 -14.39
C LEU A 781 9.97 -21.76 -15.39
N LEU A 782 8.89 -22.43 -15.02
CA LEU A 782 8.11 -23.31 -15.90
C LEU A 782 7.04 -22.54 -16.68
N ALA A 783 6.62 -21.37 -16.19
CA ALA A 783 5.56 -20.57 -16.81
C ALA A 783 5.95 -20.00 -18.18
N GLY A 784 4.98 -19.87 -19.07
CA GLY A 784 5.10 -19.13 -20.32
C GLY A 784 4.93 -17.63 -20.16
N GLY A 785 4.30 -17.18 -19.07
CA GLY A 785 4.08 -15.79 -18.70
C GLY A 785 3.66 -15.67 -17.25
N LEU A 786 3.76 -14.47 -16.67
CA LEU A 786 3.48 -14.18 -15.27
C LEU A 786 2.51 -13.02 -15.13
N VAL A 787 1.42 -13.22 -14.38
CA VAL A 787 0.43 -12.18 -14.01
C VAL A 787 0.20 -12.22 -12.52
N LEU A 788 0.61 -11.16 -11.81
CA LEU A 788 0.43 -11.04 -10.36
C LEU A 788 -0.48 -9.88 -10.01
N GLU A 789 -1.43 -10.12 -9.09
CA GLU A 789 -2.28 -9.05 -8.56
C GLU A 789 -1.50 -8.03 -7.74
N ARG A 790 -0.47 -8.50 -7.03
CA ARG A 790 0.34 -7.72 -6.10
C ARG A 790 1.82 -7.86 -6.44
N GLY A 791 2.62 -6.94 -5.91
CA GLY A 791 4.06 -6.90 -6.11
C GLY A 791 4.49 -5.59 -6.79
N GLY A 792 5.77 -5.28 -6.71
CA GLY A 792 6.40 -4.15 -7.39
C GLY A 792 7.44 -4.61 -8.40
N VAL A 793 8.05 -3.67 -9.12
CA VAL A 793 9.14 -3.96 -10.09
C VAL A 793 10.38 -4.62 -9.46
N LEU A 794 10.51 -4.54 -8.14
CA LEU A 794 11.57 -5.17 -7.36
C LEU A 794 11.06 -6.33 -6.49
N SER A 795 9.81 -6.79 -6.66
CA SER A 795 9.31 -8.00 -6.01
C SER A 795 10.05 -9.24 -6.51
N HIS A 796 10.04 -10.31 -5.73
CA HIS A 796 10.76 -11.54 -6.08
C HIS A 796 10.26 -12.12 -7.43
N GLY A 797 8.94 -12.26 -7.60
CA GLY A 797 8.36 -12.75 -8.86
C GLY A 797 8.74 -11.88 -10.07
N ALA A 798 8.80 -10.56 -9.89
CA ALA A 798 9.23 -9.61 -10.91
C ALA A 798 10.71 -9.81 -11.30
N ILE A 799 11.59 -10.03 -10.32
CA ILE A 799 13.02 -10.28 -10.55
C ILE A 799 13.18 -11.58 -11.32
N VAL A 800 12.59 -12.69 -10.85
CA VAL A 800 12.72 -14.01 -11.48
C VAL A 800 12.15 -14.00 -12.90
N ALA A 801 10.97 -13.43 -13.13
CA ALA A 801 10.38 -13.34 -14.47
C ALA A 801 11.28 -12.57 -15.45
N ARG A 802 11.87 -11.46 -14.98
CA ARG A 802 12.80 -10.64 -15.76
C ARG A 802 14.08 -11.39 -16.10
N GLU A 803 14.69 -12.06 -15.12
CA GLU A 803 15.92 -12.82 -15.32
C GLU A 803 15.72 -14.04 -16.23
N ALA A 804 14.56 -14.69 -16.10
CA ALA A 804 14.19 -15.82 -16.95
C ALA A 804 13.67 -15.39 -18.34
N GLY A 805 13.52 -14.09 -18.62
CA GLY A 805 12.95 -13.58 -19.87
C GLY A 805 11.50 -14.01 -20.08
N ILE A 806 10.74 -14.18 -18.99
CA ILE A 806 9.34 -14.57 -19.03
C ILE A 806 8.52 -13.28 -19.03
N PRO A 807 7.65 -13.03 -20.03
CA PRO A 807 6.79 -11.85 -20.05
C PRO A 807 5.98 -11.75 -18.75
N GLY A 808 5.97 -10.57 -18.11
CA GLY A 808 5.38 -10.46 -16.78
C GLY A 808 4.75 -9.12 -16.46
N LEU A 809 3.60 -9.18 -15.81
CA LEU A 809 2.87 -8.05 -15.25
C LEU A 809 2.66 -8.25 -13.76
N VAL A 810 2.81 -7.17 -13.00
CA VAL A 810 2.42 -7.11 -11.59
C VAL A 810 1.41 -5.99 -11.38
N GLN A 811 0.77 -5.95 -10.21
CA GLN A 811 -0.29 -4.98 -9.91
C GLN A 811 -1.42 -5.03 -10.94
N VAL A 812 -1.83 -6.23 -11.34
CA VAL A 812 -3.02 -6.48 -12.16
C VAL A 812 -4.21 -6.75 -11.23
N PRO A 813 -5.04 -5.76 -10.92
CA PRO A 813 -6.10 -5.92 -9.92
C PRO A 813 -7.10 -7.00 -10.35
N ASP A 814 -7.53 -7.82 -9.38
CA ASP A 814 -8.55 -8.85 -9.57
C ASP A 814 -8.23 -9.90 -10.65
N ALA A 815 -6.96 -10.08 -11.05
CA ALA A 815 -6.58 -11.01 -12.10
C ALA A 815 -7.02 -12.45 -11.81
N CYS A 816 -6.81 -12.92 -10.56
CA CYS A 816 -7.19 -14.28 -10.13
C CYS A 816 -8.71 -14.52 -10.11
N ARG A 817 -9.48 -13.47 -10.27
CA ARG A 817 -10.94 -13.54 -10.31
C ARG A 817 -11.47 -13.28 -11.71
N ALA A 818 -10.86 -12.34 -12.43
CA ALA A 818 -11.26 -11.94 -13.76
C ALA A 818 -10.84 -12.93 -14.85
N ILE A 819 -9.76 -13.68 -14.59
CA ILE A 819 -9.24 -14.72 -15.48
C ILE A 819 -9.66 -16.08 -14.89
N ALA A 820 -10.47 -16.84 -15.65
CA ALA A 820 -10.84 -18.18 -15.23
C ALA A 820 -9.66 -19.15 -15.38
N ASP A 821 -9.52 -20.11 -14.48
CA ASP A 821 -8.53 -21.19 -14.62
C ASP A 821 -8.77 -21.97 -15.92
N GLY A 822 -7.72 -22.21 -16.69
CA GLY A 822 -7.77 -22.87 -18.00
C GLY A 822 -8.18 -21.97 -19.18
N ALA A 823 -8.50 -20.69 -18.97
CA ALA A 823 -8.85 -19.77 -20.05
C ALA A 823 -7.65 -19.48 -20.98
N SER A 824 -7.89 -19.32 -22.28
CA SER A 824 -6.87 -18.85 -23.22
C SER A 824 -6.63 -17.36 -23.03
N VAL A 825 -5.36 -16.99 -22.79
CA VAL A 825 -4.98 -15.60 -22.54
C VAL A 825 -3.80 -15.16 -23.40
N VAL A 826 -3.80 -13.88 -23.76
CA VAL A 826 -2.68 -13.18 -24.39
C VAL A 826 -2.14 -12.16 -23.41
N LEU A 827 -0.90 -12.35 -23.01
CA LEU A 827 -0.11 -11.44 -22.18
C LEU A 827 0.80 -10.59 -23.06
N ASP A 828 0.61 -9.28 -23.05
CA ASP A 828 1.48 -8.33 -23.76
C ASP A 828 2.29 -7.53 -22.73
N GLY A 829 3.49 -7.99 -22.44
CA GLY A 829 4.42 -7.33 -21.52
C GLY A 829 5.04 -6.04 -22.10
N ASP A 830 4.84 -5.73 -23.37
CA ASP A 830 5.28 -4.45 -23.95
C ASP A 830 4.20 -3.37 -23.76
N ALA A 831 2.93 -3.76 -23.97
CA ALA A 831 1.76 -2.88 -23.77
C ALA A 831 1.29 -2.81 -22.31
N GLY A 832 1.72 -3.73 -21.44
CA GLY A 832 1.30 -3.80 -20.05
C GLY A 832 -0.13 -4.35 -19.86
N THR A 833 -0.56 -5.27 -20.75
CA THR A 833 -1.94 -5.78 -20.76
C THR A 833 -2.00 -7.29 -20.81
N VAL A 834 -3.05 -7.86 -20.21
CA VAL A 834 -3.45 -9.26 -20.38
C VAL A 834 -4.93 -9.32 -20.78
N SER A 835 -5.25 -10.07 -21.83
CA SER A 835 -6.59 -10.25 -22.34
C SER A 835 -6.99 -11.73 -22.38
N VAL A 836 -8.25 -12.03 -22.05
CA VAL A 836 -8.85 -13.35 -22.23
C VAL A 836 -9.38 -13.43 -23.64
N GLU A 837 -8.95 -14.43 -24.39
CA GLU A 837 -9.48 -14.69 -25.73
C GLU A 837 -10.89 -15.25 -25.64
N SER A 838 -11.82 -14.72 -26.42
CA SER A 838 -13.11 -15.38 -26.62
C SER A 838 -12.87 -16.70 -27.36
N CYS A 839 -13.30 -17.82 -26.78
CA CYS A 839 -13.51 -19.01 -27.58
C CYS A 839 -14.59 -18.68 -28.62
N ASP A 840 -14.22 -18.39 -29.85
CA ASP A 840 -15.15 -18.52 -30.96
C ASP A 840 -15.53 -20.00 -31.03
N ALA A 841 -16.81 -20.28 -30.71
CA ALA A 841 -17.42 -21.61 -30.73
C ALA A 841 -17.56 -22.14 -32.15
#